data_d8ad1431a95d3baf20afd750e5cfe220
#
_entry.id   d8ad1431a95d3baf20afd750e5cfe220
#
_cell.length_a   1.000
_cell.length_b   1.000
_cell.length_c   1.000
_cell.angle_alpha   90.00
_cell.angle_beta   90.00
_cell.angle_gamma   90.00
#
_symmetry.space_group_name_H-M   'P 1'
#
loop_
_entity.id
_entity.type
_entity.pdbx_description
1 polymer ?
#
loop_
_entity_poly.entity_id
_entity_poly.type
_entity_poly.pdbx_seq_one_letter_code
_entity_poly.pdbx_strand_id
1 'polypeptide(L)'
;MKKILLLATLFLAQQSFAQYLYYNPGSNHGNKFEQLGTMLPTPNEYRTASGAPGPKYWQQRADYKIKCTLDEPNFTLRGSETITYYNNSPDVLTYLWLQLDENQHSSVNNANYQSSSILNRVYTTGQLDQMATAGQDNGNGELIKKITDANGKPLSYRINKTMMRVNLPTPLKPGQQFVFSIDWTYKITNRYQFFGRGGYEIFSEDSNALFTITQWFPRLCVYSDFQGWQNHQFAGTGEFALIFGNYEVQITAPADHVVMATGECKNYPQVLNSTQLARWQKAQTVTEPIEIVTLDEATKAETQRSKATKTWIFTANNVRDFAWGSSRKFVWDAMPAYVEGKKVMCMSAYPKEAYNLWRRYSTKLVAHTIKTYSKFSIPYPYPTAQSIEASNGMEYPMICFNNGRTEKDGTYSESTKNGMVGVIIHEVGHNFFPMIVNSDERQWTWMDEGLNSFVEYLTEELYDNKFPSRRGPAFAMADYMRLPKDQLEPIMTNSENIISLGSNAYAKPSAGLNILRETIMGRELFDEAFKEYARRWAFKHPTPADLFRTMEDASGEDLDWFWRGWFYTVDPCDISLDSVRYAVFDPNMAMPGGMGGRGMGGANGRPIAKPLVNSFEDISKVRNRNDKNILFLTDVDTTLRDFYWRYARGLEPYDSVTRLPMPTSPAMESLTEEEKAKYSGMHLYEINCSNKGGLIMPVIVEFTFEDGTTMRENIPAQIWRKNEKNMSKVYMTKKKAVKIQIDPMRETADINESNNTWPQAPEASKFAIFKGRMPGGRGGMPQTGNPMQVSQQKKQ
;
A
#
# COMPACT_ATOMS: atom_id res chain seq x y z
N MET A 1 34.04 35.10 -43.18
CA MET A 1 34.19 35.08 -41.74
C MET A 1 33.50 36.26 -41.01
N LYS A 2 33.70 37.53 -41.37
CA LYS A 2 33.02 38.66 -40.67
C LYS A 2 31.48 38.62 -40.71
N LYS A 3 30.85 38.14 -41.78
CA LYS A 3 29.37 38.05 -41.93
C LYS A 3 28.78 36.88 -41.12
N ILE A 4 29.53 35.81 -40.91
CA ILE A 4 29.10 34.66 -40.10
C ILE A 4 29.20 35.00 -38.60
N LEU A 5 30.20 35.78 -38.20
CA LEU A 5 30.36 36.28 -36.83
C LEU A 5 29.21 37.26 -36.44
N LEU A 6 28.73 38.09 -37.41
CA LEU A 6 27.62 39.01 -37.17
C LEU A 6 26.26 38.28 -37.06
N LEU A 7 26.03 37.18 -37.77
CA LEU A 7 24.87 36.34 -37.65
C LEU A 7 24.88 35.57 -36.33
N ALA A 8 26.03 35.08 -35.88
CA ALA A 8 26.15 34.37 -34.61
C ALA A 8 25.94 35.29 -33.40
N THR A 9 26.42 36.55 -33.49
CA THR A 9 26.14 37.55 -32.43
C THR A 9 24.69 38.00 -32.42
N LEU A 10 24.00 38.09 -33.55
CA LEU A 10 22.55 38.36 -33.62
C LEU A 10 21.70 37.22 -33.06
N PHE A 11 22.09 35.94 -33.26
CA PHE A 11 21.41 34.80 -32.67
C PHE A 11 21.64 34.68 -31.17
N LEU A 12 22.81 35.04 -30.66
CA LEU A 12 23.13 35.07 -29.22
C LEU A 12 22.41 36.26 -28.53
N ALA A 13 22.23 37.39 -29.23
CA ALA A 13 21.47 38.52 -28.71
C ALA A 13 19.97 38.27 -28.60
N GLN A 14 19.37 37.46 -29.48
CA GLN A 14 17.96 37.05 -29.36
C GLN A 14 17.68 36.12 -28.19
N GLN A 15 18.65 35.35 -27.76
CA GLN A 15 18.54 34.45 -26.56
C GLN A 15 18.58 35.25 -25.24
N SER A 16 19.12 36.49 -25.24
CA SER A 16 19.29 37.27 -24.00
C SER A 16 18.05 38.06 -23.58
N PHE A 17 16.99 38.14 -24.38
CA PHE A 17 15.78 38.90 -24.07
C PHE A 17 14.69 38.11 -23.35
N ALA A 18 14.90 36.80 -23.04
CA ALA A 18 13.89 35.96 -22.43
C ALA A 18 13.98 35.80 -20.89
N GLN A 19 14.75 36.68 -20.24
CA GLN A 19 14.92 36.61 -18.77
C GLN A 19 14.20 37.72 -18.00
N TYR A 20 12.92 37.81 -18.13
CA TYR A 20 12.13 38.61 -17.21
C TYR A 20 11.14 37.73 -16.46
N LEU A 21 11.29 37.65 -15.15
CA LEU A 21 10.38 37.36 -14.04
C LEU A 21 9.31 36.26 -14.20
N TYR A 22 8.98 35.85 -15.41
CA TYR A 22 8.07 34.75 -15.74
C TYR A 22 8.74 33.83 -16.77
N TYR A 23 9.58 32.93 -16.26
CA TYR A 23 10.03 31.82 -17.09
C TYR A 23 8.78 31.02 -17.48
N ASN A 24 8.47 30.98 -18.77
CA ASN A 24 7.41 30.12 -19.27
C ASN A 24 8.07 28.85 -19.83
N PRO A 25 8.15 27.75 -19.04
CA PRO A 25 8.76 26.53 -19.50
C PRO A 25 7.99 25.96 -20.69
N GLY A 26 8.68 25.37 -21.64
CA GLY A 26 8.03 24.66 -22.72
C GLY A 26 7.15 23.52 -22.17
N SER A 27 5.95 23.38 -22.74
CA SER A 27 5.08 22.24 -22.42
C SER A 27 5.58 21.00 -23.15
N ASN A 28 5.53 19.84 -22.49
CA ASN A 28 5.75 18.55 -23.13
C ASN A 28 4.45 17.81 -23.42
N HIS A 29 3.32 18.44 -23.18
CA HIS A 29 1.97 17.85 -23.37
C HIS A 29 1.79 16.48 -22.70
N GLY A 30 2.42 16.28 -21.55
CA GLY A 30 2.29 15.08 -20.77
C GLY A 30 0.92 14.98 -20.07
N ASN A 31 0.63 13.81 -19.50
CA ASN A 31 -0.66 13.50 -18.86
C ASN A 31 -0.55 13.07 -17.40
N LYS A 32 0.62 13.26 -16.80
CA LYS A 32 0.90 12.78 -15.43
C LYS A 32 0.00 13.44 -14.38
N PHE A 33 -0.54 14.63 -14.67
CA PHE A 33 -1.45 15.39 -13.80
C PHE A 33 -2.92 15.35 -14.26
N GLU A 34 -3.27 14.50 -15.21
CA GLU A 34 -4.67 14.29 -15.55
C GLU A 34 -5.43 13.62 -14.42
N GLN A 35 -6.65 14.10 -14.17
CA GLN A 35 -7.53 13.52 -13.16
C GLN A 35 -7.85 12.06 -13.46
N LEU A 36 -7.94 11.21 -12.42
CA LEU A 36 -8.27 9.79 -12.56
C LEU A 36 -9.76 9.52 -12.80
N GLY A 37 -10.59 10.53 -12.86
CA GLY A 37 -12.04 10.40 -12.99
C GLY A 37 -12.53 9.56 -14.19
N THR A 38 -11.71 9.45 -15.25
CA THR A 38 -12.01 8.58 -16.40
C THR A 38 -11.50 7.13 -16.23
N MET A 39 -10.60 6.90 -15.29
CA MET A 39 -10.04 5.56 -15.00
C MET A 39 -10.75 4.88 -13.83
N LEU A 40 -11.17 5.66 -12.83
CA LEU A 40 -11.89 5.14 -11.68
C LEU A 40 -13.36 4.91 -12.02
N PRO A 41 -14.03 3.92 -11.38
CA PRO A 41 -15.46 3.70 -11.55
C PRO A 41 -16.26 4.96 -11.27
N THR A 42 -17.28 5.24 -12.08
CA THR A 42 -18.16 6.40 -11.87
C THR A 42 -18.87 6.32 -10.52
N PRO A 43 -18.85 7.40 -9.71
CA PRO A 43 -19.60 7.45 -8.47
C PRO A 43 -21.10 7.24 -8.68
N ASN A 44 -21.75 6.63 -7.70
CA ASN A 44 -23.17 6.30 -7.77
C ASN A 44 -23.82 6.33 -6.36
N GLU A 45 -25.06 5.88 -6.23
CA GLU A 45 -25.81 5.85 -4.97
C GLU A 45 -25.25 4.85 -3.94
N TYR A 46 -24.40 3.91 -4.36
CA TYR A 46 -23.75 2.91 -3.49
C TYR A 46 -22.35 3.38 -3.06
N ARG A 47 -21.64 4.11 -3.93
CA ARG A 47 -20.26 4.60 -3.70
C ARG A 47 -20.15 6.04 -4.18
N THR A 48 -19.90 6.94 -3.24
CA THR A 48 -19.90 8.38 -3.50
C THR A 48 -18.60 8.88 -4.14
N ALA A 49 -18.66 10.10 -4.67
CA ALA A 49 -17.48 10.78 -5.22
C ALA A 49 -16.43 11.10 -4.12
N SER A 50 -16.84 11.20 -2.87
CA SER A 50 -15.94 11.39 -1.72
C SER A 50 -15.26 10.10 -1.25
N GLY A 51 -15.50 8.96 -1.92
CA GLY A 51 -14.98 7.65 -1.48
C GLY A 51 -15.71 7.03 -0.30
N ALA A 52 -16.80 7.63 0.16
CA ALA A 52 -17.62 7.07 1.23
C ALA A 52 -18.68 6.09 0.68
N PRO A 53 -19.16 5.13 1.50
CA PRO A 53 -20.36 4.38 1.18
C PRO A 53 -21.53 5.32 0.94
N GLY A 54 -22.28 5.09 -0.14
CA GLY A 54 -23.43 5.91 -0.52
C GLY A 54 -24.69 5.58 0.30
N PRO A 55 -25.74 6.38 0.17
CA PRO A 55 -26.98 6.21 0.96
C PRO A 55 -27.71 4.90 0.66
N LYS A 56 -27.44 4.26 -0.46
CA LYS A 56 -27.99 2.95 -0.83
C LYS A 56 -26.99 1.82 -0.74
N TYR A 57 -25.84 2.03 -0.09
CA TYR A 57 -24.84 0.98 0.09
C TYR A 57 -25.46 -0.23 0.80
N TRP A 58 -25.18 -1.40 0.29
CA TRP A 58 -25.61 -2.67 0.83
C TRP A 58 -24.47 -3.68 0.81
N GLN A 59 -24.56 -4.67 1.66
CA GLN A 59 -23.71 -5.85 1.62
C GLN A 59 -24.44 -7.05 2.17
N GLN A 60 -24.05 -8.22 1.73
CA GLN A 60 -24.59 -9.49 2.18
C GLN A 60 -24.09 -9.82 3.58
N ARG A 61 -24.79 -10.78 4.23
CA ARG A 61 -24.40 -11.35 5.51
C ARG A 61 -24.61 -12.86 5.49
N ALA A 62 -23.72 -13.60 6.18
CA ALA A 62 -23.91 -15.03 6.43
C ALA A 62 -23.52 -15.37 7.85
N ASP A 63 -24.46 -15.94 8.60
CA ASP A 63 -24.23 -16.44 9.95
C ASP A 63 -23.98 -17.95 9.90
N TYR A 64 -23.02 -18.44 10.70
CA TYR A 64 -22.56 -19.82 10.68
C TYR A 64 -22.70 -20.48 12.05
N LYS A 65 -23.26 -21.69 12.08
CA LYS A 65 -23.18 -22.61 13.21
C LYS A 65 -22.43 -23.86 12.77
N ILE A 66 -21.21 -24.05 13.27
CA ILE A 66 -20.29 -25.07 12.81
C ILE A 66 -19.99 -26.03 13.96
N LYS A 67 -19.95 -27.33 13.64
CA LYS A 67 -19.45 -28.39 14.53
C LYS A 67 -18.36 -29.14 13.77
N CYS A 68 -17.19 -29.29 14.40
CA CYS A 68 -16.15 -30.11 13.77
C CYS A 68 -15.46 -31.01 14.80
N THR A 69 -14.84 -32.07 14.28
CA THR A 69 -14.09 -33.06 15.04
C THR A 69 -12.75 -33.31 14.37
N LEU A 70 -11.69 -33.14 15.12
CA LEU A 70 -10.33 -33.47 14.73
C LEU A 70 -10.06 -34.96 15.02
N ASP A 71 -9.84 -35.73 13.98
CA ASP A 71 -9.34 -37.10 14.05
C ASP A 71 -7.80 -37.06 13.90
N GLU A 72 -7.12 -36.85 15.02
CA GLU A 72 -5.65 -36.66 15.03
C GLU A 72 -4.92 -37.87 14.45
N PRO A 73 -5.24 -39.14 14.82
CA PRO A 73 -4.53 -40.32 14.31
C PRO A 73 -4.59 -40.43 12.78
N ASN A 74 -5.64 -39.95 12.16
CA ASN A 74 -5.88 -40.05 10.71
C ASN A 74 -5.65 -38.75 10.00
N PHE A 75 -5.26 -37.67 10.69
CA PHE A 75 -5.09 -36.32 10.15
C PHE A 75 -6.30 -35.90 9.31
N THR A 76 -7.49 -36.09 9.85
CA THR A 76 -8.74 -35.80 9.14
C THR A 76 -9.62 -34.88 9.95
N LEU A 77 -10.24 -33.91 9.29
CA LEU A 77 -11.29 -33.09 9.86
C LEU A 77 -12.65 -33.49 9.30
N ARG A 78 -13.63 -33.60 10.17
CA ARG A 78 -15.04 -33.81 9.80
C ARG A 78 -15.83 -32.61 10.34
N GLY A 79 -16.62 -32.01 9.47
CA GLY A 79 -17.38 -30.81 9.81
C GLY A 79 -18.83 -30.91 9.34
N SER A 80 -19.66 -30.17 10.04
CA SER A 80 -21.04 -29.91 9.64
C SER A 80 -21.37 -28.46 10.00
N GLU A 81 -22.03 -27.76 9.11
CA GLU A 81 -22.41 -26.36 9.31
C GLU A 81 -23.88 -26.11 8.94
N THR A 82 -24.47 -25.15 9.59
CA THR A 82 -25.73 -24.54 9.17
C THR A 82 -25.45 -23.07 8.89
N ILE A 83 -25.78 -22.66 7.69
CA ILE A 83 -25.54 -21.31 7.18
C ILE A 83 -26.88 -20.60 7.05
N THR A 84 -26.97 -19.37 7.59
CA THR A 84 -28.09 -18.46 7.32
C THR A 84 -27.55 -17.33 6.45
N TYR A 85 -27.94 -17.31 5.19
CA TYR A 85 -27.57 -16.28 4.23
C TYR A 85 -28.68 -15.22 4.11
N TYR A 86 -28.33 -13.96 4.18
CA TYR A 86 -29.22 -12.81 4.08
C TYR A 86 -28.96 -12.08 2.75
N ASN A 87 -30.00 -11.99 1.92
CA ASN A 87 -29.93 -11.21 0.68
C ASN A 87 -30.32 -9.75 0.95
N ASN A 88 -29.33 -8.92 1.23
CA ASN A 88 -29.50 -7.48 1.44
C ASN A 88 -29.37 -6.68 0.14
N SER A 89 -29.06 -7.35 -1.00
CA SER A 89 -28.96 -6.69 -2.30
C SER A 89 -30.35 -6.35 -2.86
N PRO A 90 -30.44 -5.45 -3.84
CA PRO A 90 -31.68 -5.21 -4.59
C PRO A 90 -32.02 -6.35 -5.56
N ASP A 91 -31.14 -7.33 -5.74
CA ASP A 91 -31.27 -8.37 -6.75
C ASP A 91 -31.97 -9.61 -6.23
N VAL A 92 -32.61 -10.33 -7.14
CA VAL A 92 -33.18 -11.65 -6.88
C VAL A 92 -32.11 -12.71 -7.18
N LEU A 93 -31.70 -13.46 -6.16
CA LEU A 93 -30.68 -14.49 -6.30
C LEU A 93 -31.31 -15.85 -6.56
N THR A 94 -30.79 -16.59 -7.53
CA THR A 94 -31.24 -17.97 -7.88
C THR A 94 -30.19 -19.01 -7.52
N TYR A 95 -29.01 -18.61 -7.12
CA TYR A 95 -27.91 -19.47 -6.67
C TYR A 95 -26.97 -18.70 -5.74
N LEU A 96 -26.17 -19.46 -4.99
CA LEU A 96 -25.09 -18.93 -4.14
C LEU A 96 -23.76 -19.52 -4.61
N TRP A 97 -22.67 -18.76 -4.42
CA TRP A 97 -21.30 -19.24 -4.60
C TRP A 97 -20.60 -19.40 -3.26
N LEU A 98 -19.93 -20.54 -3.09
CA LEU A 98 -19.08 -20.83 -1.94
C LEU A 98 -17.65 -21.12 -2.39
N GLN A 99 -16.70 -20.81 -1.52
CA GLN A 99 -15.28 -21.14 -1.66
C GLN A 99 -14.99 -22.45 -0.95
N LEU A 100 -14.25 -23.34 -1.63
CA LEU A 100 -13.72 -24.61 -1.12
C LEU A 100 -12.21 -24.59 -1.29
N ASP A 101 -11.53 -23.73 -0.51
CA ASP A 101 -10.13 -23.40 -0.78
C ASP A 101 -9.16 -24.56 -0.49
N GLU A 102 -9.51 -25.51 0.39
CA GLU A 102 -8.74 -26.73 0.59
C GLU A 102 -8.61 -27.57 -0.71
N ASN A 103 -9.49 -27.36 -1.68
CA ASN A 103 -9.40 -28.03 -2.98
C ASN A 103 -8.15 -27.64 -3.78
N GLN A 104 -7.45 -26.56 -3.41
CA GLN A 104 -6.15 -26.24 -4.00
C GLN A 104 -5.12 -27.36 -3.79
N HIS A 105 -5.27 -28.15 -2.72
CA HIS A 105 -4.37 -29.27 -2.38
C HIS A 105 -4.70 -30.55 -3.13
N SER A 106 -5.83 -30.62 -3.82
CA SER A 106 -6.08 -31.73 -4.71
C SER A 106 -5.19 -31.64 -5.94
N SER A 107 -4.63 -32.77 -6.38
CA SER A 107 -3.73 -32.83 -7.54
C SER A 107 -4.35 -32.30 -8.85
N VAL A 108 -5.67 -32.41 -8.99
CA VAL A 108 -6.41 -31.98 -10.19
C VAL A 108 -6.61 -30.46 -10.23
N ASN A 109 -6.54 -29.78 -9.07
CA ASN A 109 -6.83 -28.35 -8.91
C ASN A 109 -5.61 -27.53 -8.50
N ASN A 110 -4.45 -28.16 -8.39
CA ASN A 110 -3.25 -27.55 -7.89
C ASN A 110 -2.83 -26.34 -8.73
N ALA A 111 -2.63 -25.19 -8.09
CA ALA A 111 -2.17 -23.96 -8.72
C ALA A 111 -0.83 -24.13 -9.49
N ASN A 112 0.02 -25.06 -9.06
CA ASN A 112 1.28 -25.36 -9.74
C ASN A 112 1.10 -25.81 -11.20
N TYR A 113 -0.05 -26.35 -11.59
CA TYR A 113 -0.37 -26.66 -12.99
C TYR A 113 -0.59 -25.42 -13.86
N GLN A 114 -0.88 -24.30 -13.23
CA GLN A 114 -1.16 -23.04 -13.91
C GLN A 114 0.09 -22.16 -14.00
N SER A 115 1.17 -22.54 -13.30
CA SER A 115 2.41 -21.77 -13.22
C SER A 115 3.49 -22.38 -14.10
N SER A 116 4.28 -21.52 -14.76
CA SER A 116 5.49 -21.93 -15.46
C SER A 116 6.51 -22.45 -14.46
N SER A 117 7.23 -23.49 -14.85
CA SER A 117 8.31 -24.06 -14.03
C SER A 117 9.58 -24.27 -14.87
N ILE A 118 10.74 -24.19 -14.21
CA ILE A 118 12.04 -24.48 -14.80
C ILE A 118 12.70 -25.66 -14.10
N LEU A 119 13.62 -26.31 -14.79
CA LEU A 119 14.37 -27.40 -14.19
C LEU A 119 15.38 -26.84 -13.17
N ASN A 120 15.20 -27.19 -11.91
CA ASN A 120 16.11 -26.80 -10.83
C ASN A 120 17.27 -27.78 -10.70
N ARG A 121 18.40 -27.33 -10.18
CA ARG A 121 19.56 -28.17 -9.90
C ARG A 121 19.38 -29.02 -8.63
N VAL A 122 18.53 -28.58 -7.72
CA VAL A 122 18.28 -29.22 -6.44
C VAL A 122 16.77 -29.19 -6.16
N TYR A 123 16.23 -30.27 -5.69
CA TYR A 123 14.84 -30.42 -5.29
C TYR A 123 14.76 -30.97 -3.88
N THR A 124 13.80 -30.51 -3.10
CA THR A 124 13.45 -31.14 -1.83
C THR A 124 12.65 -32.42 -2.08
N THR A 125 12.62 -33.33 -1.11
CA THR A 125 11.81 -34.54 -1.17
C THR A 125 10.32 -34.21 -1.44
N GLY A 126 9.78 -33.20 -0.73
CA GLY A 126 8.40 -32.77 -0.95
C GLY A 126 8.12 -32.27 -2.37
N GLN A 127 9.06 -31.55 -3.00
CA GLN A 127 8.93 -31.13 -4.40
C GLN A 127 8.95 -32.31 -5.36
N LEU A 128 9.82 -33.31 -5.10
CA LEU A 128 9.87 -34.55 -5.90
C LEU A 128 8.58 -35.34 -5.77
N ASP A 129 8.05 -35.48 -4.54
CA ASP A 129 6.78 -36.17 -4.29
C ASP A 129 5.60 -35.48 -4.99
N GLN A 130 5.54 -34.14 -4.94
CA GLN A 130 4.55 -33.38 -5.68
C GLN A 130 4.64 -33.58 -7.19
N MET A 131 5.86 -33.61 -7.75
CA MET A 131 6.07 -33.86 -9.16
C MET A 131 5.71 -35.30 -9.56
N ALA A 132 6.09 -36.27 -8.73
CA ALA A 132 5.80 -37.70 -8.98
C ALA A 132 4.30 -38.04 -8.91
N THR A 133 3.56 -37.32 -8.06
CA THR A 133 2.12 -37.52 -7.88
C THR A 133 1.27 -36.53 -8.66
N ALA A 134 1.90 -35.67 -9.45
CA ALA A 134 1.20 -34.68 -10.26
C ALA A 134 0.16 -35.36 -11.19
N GLY A 135 -1.06 -34.83 -11.15
CA GLY A 135 -2.18 -35.37 -11.94
C GLY A 135 -2.85 -36.64 -11.40
N GLN A 136 -2.35 -37.17 -10.27
CA GLN A 136 -3.02 -38.31 -9.60
C GLN A 136 -3.99 -37.79 -8.54
N ASP A 137 -5.10 -38.49 -8.32
CA ASP A 137 -5.99 -38.18 -7.19
C ASP A 137 -5.29 -38.55 -5.88
N ASN A 138 -4.91 -37.51 -5.13
CA ASN A 138 -4.25 -37.66 -3.83
C ASN A 138 -5.25 -37.72 -2.66
N GLY A 139 -6.55 -37.65 -2.94
CA GLY A 139 -7.63 -37.65 -1.96
C GLY A 139 -7.66 -36.43 -1.03
N ASN A 140 -6.94 -35.32 -1.39
CA ASN A 140 -7.01 -34.06 -0.69
C ASN A 140 -8.14 -33.19 -1.22
N GLY A 141 -8.49 -32.13 -0.47
CA GLY A 141 -9.60 -31.23 -0.75
C GLY A 141 -10.86 -31.57 0.03
N GLU A 142 -11.80 -30.68 0.01
CA GLU A 142 -13.08 -30.80 0.72
C GLU A 142 -14.02 -31.76 0.00
N LEU A 143 -14.30 -32.88 0.67
CA LEU A 143 -15.29 -33.84 0.20
C LEU A 143 -16.66 -33.50 0.79
N ILE A 144 -17.51 -32.89 0.00
CA ILE A 144 -18.89 -32.58 0.38
C ILE A 144 -19.70 -33.86 0.44
N LYS A 145 -20.23 -34.16 1.62
CA LYS A 145 -21.04 -35.37 1.89
C LYS A 145 -22.52 -35.15 1.65
N LYS A 146 -22.99 -33.94 2.04
CA LYS A 146 -24.42 -33.63 1.99
C LYS A 146 -24.63 -32.13 1.97
N ILE A 147 -25.59 -31.66 1.16
CA ILE A 147 -26.10 -30.28 1.22
C ILE A 147 -27.63 -30.35 1.25
N THR A 148 -28.25 -29.69 2.23
CA THR A 148 -29.71 -29.68 2.38
C THR A 148 -30.24 -28.32 2.75
N ASP A 149 -31.50 -28.04 2.36
CA ASP A 149 -32.23 -26.91 2.90
C ASP A 149 -32.64 -27.12 4.37
N ALA A 150 -33.29 -26.12 4.98
CA ALA A 150 -33.74 -26.16 6.36
C ALA A 150 -34.72 -27.32 6.68
N ASN A 151 -35.37 -27.87 5.67
CA ASN A 151 -36.29 -29.01 5.78
C ASN A 151 -35.61 -30.37 5.56
N GLY A 152 -34.30 -30.38 5.37
CA GLY A 152 -33.51 -31.58 5.10
C GLY A 152 -33.58 -32.07 3.64
N LYS A 153 -34.20 -31.33 2.73
CA LYS A 153 -34.28 -31.65 1.31
C LYS A 153 -32.93 -31.38 0.60
N PRO A 154 -32.40 -32.33 -0.19
CA PRO A 154 -31.13 -32.13 -0.90
C PRO A 154 -31.18 -30.94 -1.86
N LEU A 155 -30.08 -30.16 -1.88
CA LEU A 155 -29.86 -29.05 -2.80
C LEU A 155 -28.97 -29.50 -3.97
N SER A 156 -29.27 -29.01 -5.15
CA SER A 156 -28.45 -29.20 -6.35
C SER A 156 -27.22 -28.27 -6.29
N TYR A 157 -26.04 -28.85 -6.53
CA TYR A 157 -24.80 -28.08 -6.56
C TYR A 157 -23.81 -28.57 -7.62
N ARG A 158 -22.83 -27.75 -7.93
CA ARG A 158 -21.68 -28.09 -8.80
C ARG A 158 -20.40 -27.54 -8.18
N ILE A 159 -19.37 -28.36 -8.17
CA ILE A 159 -18.01 -27.95 -7.79
C ILE A 159 -17.18 -27.79 -9.07
N ASN A 160 -16.48 -26.67 -9.16
CA ASN A 160 -15.47 -26.41 -10.16
C ASN A 160 -14.20 -25.92 -9.45
N LYS A 161 -13.23 -26.82 -9.28
CA LYS A 161 -11.99 -26.58 -8.55
C LYS A 161 -12.28 -26.07 -7.13
N THR A 162 -11.89 -24.84 -6.79
CA THR A 162 -12.07 -24.23 -5.48
C THR A 162 -13.41 -23.49 -5.31
N MET A 163 -14.32 -23.57 -6.30
CA MET A 163 -15.61 -22.91 -6.25
C MET A 163 -16.77 -23.91 -6.28
N MET A 164 -17.77 -23.69 -5.43
CA MET A 164 -19.01 -24.44 -5.41
C MET A 164 -20.22 -23.53 -5.64
N ARG A 165 -21.02 -23.85 -6.65
CA ARG A 165 -22.30 -23.20 -6.91
C ARG A 165 -23.43 -24.05 -6.35
N VAL A 166 -24.27 -23.47 -5.49
CA VAL A 166 -25.47 -24.09 -4.94
C VAL A 166 -26.68 -23.41 -5.54
N ASN A 167 -27.57 -24.18 -6.21
CA ASN A 167 -28.80 -23.66 -6.78
C ASN A 167 -29.87 -23.56 -5.70
N LEU A 168 -30.56 -22.42 -5.66
CA LEU A 168 -31.65 -22.19 -4.71
C LEU A 168 -32.95 -22.85 -5.24
N PRO A 169 -33.73 -23.55 -4.37
CA PRO A 169 -34.99 -24.19 -4.79
C PRO A 169 -36.06 -23.17 -5.19
N THR A 170 -35.98 -21.97 -4.63
CA THR A 170 -36.81 -20.80 -4.98
C THR A 170 -35.94 -19.56 -5.02
N PRO A 171 -36.24 -18.59 -5.93
CA PRO A 171 -35.51 -17.34 -5.98
C PRO A 171 -35.55 -16.59 -4.67
N LEU A 172 -34.40 -16.16 -4.16
CA LEU A 172 -34.22 -15.40 -2.91
C LEU A 172 -34.34 -13.91 -3.21
N LYS A 173 -35.46 -13.32 -2.82
CA LYS A 173 -35.76 -11.90 -3.04
C LYS A 173 -34.97 -10.99 -2.09
N PRO A 174 -34.84 -9.70 -2.41
CA PRO A 174 -34.29 -8.69 -1.49
C PRO A 174 -34.94 -8.75 -0.10
N GLY A 175 -34.11 -8.65 0.95
CA GLY A 175 -34.53 -8.70 2.35
C GLY A 175 -34.89 -10.10 2.88
N GLN A 176 -34.83 -11.13 2.05
CA GLN A 176 -35.07 -12.52 2.48
C GLN A 176 -33.80 -13.22 2.95
N GLN A 177 -33.98 -14.27 3.73
CA GLN A 177 -32.89 -15.16 4.16
C GLN A 177 -33.11 -16.58 3.61
N PHE A 178 -32.01 -17.31 3.46
CA PHE A 178 -31.99 -18.72 3.10
C PHE A 178 -31.13 -19.51 4.09
N VAL A 179 -31.68 -20.59 4.64
CA VAL A 179 -30.99 -21.46 5.60
C VAL A 179 -30.71 -22.80 4.93
N PHE A 180 -29.47 -23.26 5.02
CA PHE A 180 -29.06 -24.55 4.50
C PHE A 180 -27.92 -25.13 5.32
N SER A 181 -27.67 -26.43 5.18
CA SER A 181 -26.63 -27.14 5.92
C SER A 181 -25.72 -27.91 4.96
N ILE A 182 -24.43 -27.99 5.31
CA ILE A 182 -23.41 -28.74 4.60
C ILE A 182 -22.69 -29.65 5.57
N ASP A 183 -22.51 -30.93 5.18
CA ASP A 183 -21.62 -31.88 5.85
C ASP A 183 -20.42 -32.15 4.94
N TRP A 184 -19.20 -32.05 5.48
CA TRP A 184 -17.97 -32.27 4.71
C TRP A 184 -16.89 -33.00 5.54
N THR A 185 -15.87 -33.44 4.85
CA THR A 185 -14.62 -33.94 5.45
C THR A 185 -13.47 -33.69 4.50
N TYR A 186 -12.27 -33.55 5.06
CA TYR A 186 -11.04 -33.52 4.26
C TYR A 186 -9.88 -34.09 5.06
N LYS A 187 -8.80 -34.48 4.35
CA LYS A 187 -7.52 -34.84 4.95
C LYS A 187 -6.74 -33.57 5.21
N ILE A 188 -6.34 -33.35 6.45
CA ILE A 188 -5.46 -32.25 6.81
C ILE A 188 -4.10 -32.54 6.18
N THR A 189 -3.57 -31.59 5.41
CA THR A 189 -2.31 -31.76 4.69
C THR A 189 -1.10 -31.53 5.58
N ASN A 190 0.00 -32.23 5.30
CA ASN A 190 1.29 -31.89 5.89
C ASN A 190 1.77 -30.57 5.28
N ARG A 191 1.88 -29.53 6.07
CA ARG A 191 2.19 -28.18 5.61
C ARG A 191 3.55 -28.04 4.95
N TYR A 192 4.53 -28.83 5.34
CA TYR A 192 5.87 -28.79 4.73
C TYR A 192 5.93 -29.48 3.37
N GLN A 193 5.04 -30.46 3.13
CA GLN A 193 4.94 -31.09 1.82
C GLN A 193 4.16 -30.25 0.81
N PHE A 194 3.08 -29.60 1.26
CA PHE A 194 2.18 -28.88 0.37
C PHE A 194 2.37 -27.35 0.39
N PHE A 195 3.24 -26.83 1.26
CA PHE A 195 3.45 -25.38 1.42
C PHE A 195 2.14 -24.61 1.62
N GLY A 196 1.19 -25.26 2.31
CA GLY A 196 -0.14 -24.72 2.55
C GLY A 196 -0.13 -23.68 3.68
N ARG A 197 -1.14 -22.83 3.67
CA ARG A 197 -1.37 -21.84 4.73
C ARG A 197 -1.82 -22.50 6.02
N GLY A 198 -2.55 -23.61 5.91
CA GLY A 198 -2.93 -24.48 7.00
C GLY A 198 -2.30 -25.87 6.88
N GLY A 199 -2.69 -26.75 7.79
CA GLY A 199 -2.25 -28.13 7.81
C GLY A 199 -1.74 -28.60 9.16
N TYR A 200 -0.97 -29.69 9.19
CA TYR A 200 -0.29 -30.16 10.38
C TYR A 200 1.22 -30.15 10.21
N GLU A 201 1.88 -30.06 11.34
CA GLU A 201 3.32 -30.27 11.50
C GLU A 201 3.57 -31.38 12.52
N ILE A 202 4.53 -32.27 12.27
CA ILE A 202 5.00 -33.29 13.23
C ILE A 202 6.37 -32.87 13.74
N PHE A 203 6.50 -32.80 15.05
CA PHE A 203 7.79 -32.61 15.71
C PHE A 203 8.56 -33.94 15.77
N SER A 204 9.73 -33.95 15.15
CA SER A 204 10.54 -35.20 15.03
C SER A 204 11.00 -35.75 16.37
N GLU A 205 11.17 -34.88 17.35
CA GLU A 205 11.71 -35.24 18.68
C GLU A 205 10.74 -36.05 19.54
N ASP A 206 9.43 -35.83 19.37
CA ASP A 206 8.40 -36.42 20.23
C ASP A 206 7.20 -36.97 19.44
N SER A 207 7.20 -36.82 18.11
CA SER A 207 6.12 -37.23 17.21
C SER A 207 4.74 -36.61 17.55
N ASN A 208 4.71 -35.48 18.22
CA ASN A 208 3.48 -34.74 18.47
C ASN A 208 3.16 -33.83 17.28
N ALA A 209 1.85 -33.59 17.08
CA ALA A 209 1.37 -32.75 16.02
C ALA A 209 0.98 -31.34 16.54
N LEU A 210 1.19 -30.37 15.69
CA LEU A 210 0.60 -29.03 15.79
C LEU A 210 -0.29 -28.84 14.56
N PHE A 211 -1.54 -28.48 14.80
CA PHE A 211 -2.54 -28.23 13.76
C PHE A 211 -2.81 -26.76 13.61
N THR A 212 -2.71 -26.28 12.37
CA THR A 212 -3.13 -24.95 11.93
C THR A 212 -4.31 -25.14 10.98
N ILE A 213 -5.51 -24.85 11.44
CA ILE A 213 -6.73 -25.13 10.70
C ILE A 213 -7.31 -23.83 10.13
N THR A 214 -6.99 -23.61 8.86
CA THR A 214 -7.32 -22.43 8.06
C THR A 214 -8.03 -22.88 6.80
N GLN A 215 -8.90 -22.06 6.21
CA GLN A 215 -9.61 -22.36 4.95
C GLN A 215 -10.38 -23.70 4.97
N TRP A 216 -10.88 -24.11 6.11
CA TRP A 216 -11.23 -25.48 6.47
C TRP A 216 -12.71 -25.86 6.33
N PHE A 217 -13.56 -24.93 5.91
CA PHE A 217 -15.00 -25.11 5.75
C PHE A 217 -15.53 -24.37 4.53
N PRO A 218 -16.64 -24.77 3.92
CA PRO A 218 -17.23 -24.05 2.80
C PRO A 218 -17.68 -22.64 3.19
N ARG A 219 -17.20 -21.60 2.49
CA ARG A 219 -17.43 -20.20 2.84
C ARG A 219 -18.14 -19.43 1.73
N LEU A 220 -19.12 -18.60 2.06
CA LEU A 220 -19.84 -17.77 1.10
C LEU A 220 -18.91 -16.75 0.44
N CYS A 221 -18.95 -16.67 -0.89
CA CYS A 221 -18.34 -15.59 -1.65
C CYS A 221 -19.05 -14.27 -1.37
N VAL A 222 -18.33 -13.17 -1.51
CA VAL A 222 -18.94 -11.83 -1.54
C VAL A 222 -19.84 -11.70 -2.77
N TYR A 223 -21.01 -11.07 -2.58
CA TYR A 223 -21.83 -10.52 -3.66
C TYR A 223 -21.90 -9.02 -3.44
N SER A 224 -21.32 -8.24 -4.35
CA SER A 224 -21.11 -6.80 -4.19
C SER A 224 -21.86 -5.97 -5.22
N ASP A 225 -22.02 -4.69 -4.94
CA ASP A 225 -22.62 -3.67 -5.80
C ASP A 225 -21.84 -3.40 -7.10
N PHE A 226 -20.51 -3.63 -7.09
CA PHE A 226 -19.63 -3.28 -8.21
C PHE A 226 -19.24 -4.46 -9.11
N GLN A 227 -19.37 -5.70 -8.63
CA GLN A 227 -18.93 -6.89 -9.38
C GLN A 227 -19.95 -8.02 -9.41
N GLY A 228 -20.97 -7.99 -8.53
CA GLY A 228 -21.79 -9.16 -8.27
C GLY A 228 -21.00 -10.22 -7.49
N TRP A 229 -21.05 -11.48 -7.90
CA TRP A 229 -20.32 -12.56 -7.23
C TRP A 229 -18.80 -12.44 -7.42
N GLN A 230 -18.08 -12.41 -6.32
CA GLN A 230 -16.62 -12.50 -6.29
C GLN A 230 -16.20 -13.97 -6.16
N ASN A 231 -16.35 -14.70 -7.27
CA ASN A 231 -16.15 -16.14 -7.32
C ASN A 231 -14.90 -16.56 -8.08
N HIS A 232 -13.82 -15.81 -7.92
CA HIS A 232 -12.51 -16.16 -8.49
C HIS A 232 -11.93 -17.39 -7.79
N GLN A 233 -11.30 -18.26 -8.58
CA GLN A 233 -10.61 -19.45 -8.10
C GLN A 233 -9.49 -19.05 -7.14
N PHE A 234 -9.26 -19.86 -6.11
CA PHE A 234 -8.07 -19.70 -5.26
C PHE A 234 -6.88 -20.36 -5.94
N ALA A 235 -5.92 -19.56 -6.37
CA ALA A 235 -4.70 -20.02 -7.02
C ALA A 235 -3.44 -19.84 -6.15
N GLY A 236 -3.60 -19.34 -4.93
CA GLY A 236 -2.56 -19.29 -3.90
C GLY A 236 -1.96 -17.92 -3.62
N THR A 237 -2.16 -16.92 -4.50
CA THR A 237 -1.61 -15.56 -4.34
C THR A 237 -2.66 -14.60 -3.76
N GLY A 238 -3.80 -14.47 -4.41
CA GLY A 238 -4.92 -13.68 -3.90
C GLY A 238 -5.67 -14.45 -2.82
N GLU A 239 -5.79 -13.91 -1.61
CA GLU A 239 -6.23 -14.68 -0.46
C GLU A 239 -7.75 -14.84 -0.38
N PHE A 240 -8.48 -13.80 0.00
CA PHE A 240 -9.89 -13.94 0.35
C PHE A 240 -10.79 -12.84 -0.23
N ALA A 241 -12.05 -13.21 -0.42
CA ALA A 241 -13.17 -12.30 -0.62
C ALA A 241 -14.38 -12.93 0.08
N LEU A 242 -14.60 -12.57 1.36
CA LEU A 242 -15.54 -13.20 2.29
C LEU A 242 -16.47 -12.17 2.93
N ILE A 243 -17.70 -12.60 3.23
CA ILE A 243 -18.73 -11.74 3.82
C ILE A 243 -18.73 -11.82 5.34
N PHE A 244 -19.15 -10.73 5.99
CA PHE A 244 -19.28 -10.68 7.45
C PHE A 244 -20.50 -11.48 7.96
N GLY A 245 -20.34 -12.05 9.13
CA GLY A 245 -21.41 -12.72 9.85
C GLY A 245 -21.05 -13.07 11.28
N ASN A 246 -21.95 -13.76 11.96
CA ASN A 246 -21.74 -14.29 13.28
C ASN A 246 -21.42 -15.78 13.22
N TYR A 247 -20.50 -16.20 14.06
CA TYR A 247 -20.04 -17.57 14.13
C TYR A 247 -20.27 -18.17 15.52
N GLU A 248 -20.85 -19.36 15.56
CA GLU A 248 -20.90 -20.24 16.73
C GLU A 248 -20.23 -21.57 16.32
N VAL A 249 -19.06 -21.86 16.90
CA VAL A 249 -18.23 -22.97 16.46
C VAL A 249 -17.92 -23.90 17.63
N GLN A 250 -18.20 -25.18 17.45
CA GLN A 250 -17.91 -26.26 18.40
C GLN A 250 -16.78 -27.13 17.83
N ILE A 251 -15.62 -27.12 18.49
CA ILE A 251 -14.42 -27.84 18.08
C ILE A 251 -14.16 -28.99 19.05
N THR A 252 -14.31 -30.22 18.58
CA THR A 252 -13.98 -31.42 19.34
C THR A 252 -12.56 -31.87 18.97
N ALA A 253 -11.66 -31.85 19.94
CA ALA A 253 -10.26 -32.22 19.81
C ALA A 253 -9.84 -33.17 20.95
N PRO A 254 -8.63 -33.81 20.88
CA PRO A 254 -8.11 -34.62 21.99
C PRO A 254 -8.13 -33.84 23.31
N ALA A 255 -8.45 -34.52 24.42
CA ALA A 255 -8.64 -33.85 25.71
C ALA A 255 -7.38 -33.20 26.31
N ASP A 256 -6.21 -33.62 25.83
CA ASP A 256 -4.90 -33.06 26.18
C ASP A 256 -4.45 -31.90 25.28
N HIS A 257 -5.21 -31.55 24.26
CA HIS A 257 -4.93 -30.41 23.43
C HIS A 257 -5.42 -29.09 24.05
N VAL A 258 -4.67 -28.02 23.82
CA VAL A 258 -5.14 -26.63 23.94
C VAL A 258 -5.66 -26.22 22.57
N VAL A 259 -6.84 -25.64 22.53
CA VAL A 259 -7.45 -25.09 21.31
C VAL A 259 -7.56 -23.58 21.42
N MET A 260 -7.01 -22.89 20.45
CA MET A 260 -7.11 -21.43 20.28
C MET A 260 -7.87 -21.16 18.99
N ALA A 261 -8.81 -20.23 18.99
CA ALA A 261 -9.65 -19.98 17.83
C ALA A 261 -10.11 -18.53 17.71
N THR A 262 -10.59 -18.15 16.53
CA THR A 262 -11.32 -16.91 16.30
C THR A 262 -12.42 -16.71 17.33
N GLY A 263 -12.49 -15.56 17.98
CA GLY A 263 -13.54 -15.22 18.94
C GLY A 263 -13.24 -15.55 20.39
N GLU A 264 -14.30 -15.63 21.18
CA GLU A 264 -14.25 -15.92 22.61
C GLU A 264 -14.65 -17.35 22.91
N CYS A 265 -13.86 -18.06 23.69
CA CYS A 265 -14.26 -19.35 24.24
C CYS A 265 -15.35 -19.16 25.33
N LYS A 266 -16.47 -19.84 25.18
CA LYS A 266 -17.64 -19.71 26.05
C LYS A 266 -17.71 -20.77 27.16
N ASN A 267 -16.84 -21.77 27.12
CA ASN A 267 -16.90 -22.91 28.04
C ASN A 267 -15.57 -23.26 28.70
N TYR A 268 -14.72 -22.29 29.01
CA TYR A 268 -13.46 -22.54 29.75
C TYR A 268 -13.63 -23.42 31.00
N PRO A 269 -14.70 -23.26 31.83
CA PRO A 269 -14.89 -24.14 33.00
C PRO A 269 -15.04 -25.62 32.66
N GLN A 270 -15.43 -25.99 31.44
CA GLN A 270 -15.60 -27.39 31.01
C GLN A 270 -14.32 -27.97 30.37
N VAL A 271 -13.45 -27.13 29.81
CA VAL A 271 -12.27 -27.56 29.04
C VAL A 271 -10.95 -27.36 29.79
N LEU A 272 -10.90 -26.44 30.74
CA LEU A 272 -9.72 -26.22 31.61
C LEU A 272 -9.87 -26.97 32.94
N ASN A 273 -8.76 -27.38 33.50
CA ASN A 273 -8.75 -27.84 34.89
C ASN A 273 -8.84 -26.67 35.88
N SER A 274 -9.09 -26.92 37.14
CA SER A 274 -9.31 -25.87 38.14
C SER A 274 -8.14 -24.88 38.28
N THR A 275 -6.90 -25.39 38.16
CA THR A 275 -5.68 -24.54 38.24
C THR A 275 -5.54 -23.63 37.03
N GLN A 276 -5.72 -24.17 35.84
CA GLN A 276 -5.74 -23.38 34.59
C GLN A 276 -6.85 -22.36 34.60
N LEU A 277 -8.05 -22.70 35.04
CA LEU A 277 -9.17 -21.78 35.14
C LEU A 277 -8.89 -20.65 36.13
N ALA A 278 -8.28 -20.95 37.29
CA ALA A 278 -7.87 -19.91 38.25
C ALA A 278 -6.82 -18.95 37.64
N ARG A 279 -5.84 -19.49 36.88
CA ARG A 279 -4.85 -18.65 36.16
C ARG A 279 -5.53 -17.81 35.08
N TRP A 280 -6.47 -18.36 34.31
CA TRP A 280 -7.28 -17.59 33.34
C TRP A 280 -8.06 -16.45 34.01
N GLN A 281 -8.69 -16.69 35.14
CA GLN A 281 -9.39 -15.64 35.89
C GLN A 281 -8.41 -14.53 36.33
N LYS A 282 -7.24 -14.93 36.85
CA LYS A 282 -6.20 -13.96 37.23
C LYS A 282 -5.66 -13.16 36.04
N ALA A 283 -5.51 -13.81 34.87
CA ALA A 283 -5.04 -13.16 33.64
C ALA A 283 -5.89 -11.98 33.19
N GLN A 284 -7.16 -11.89 33.64
CA GLN A 284 -8.08 -10.80 33.28
C GLN A 284 -7.68 -9.42 33.81
N THR A 285 -6.76 -9.34 34.78
CA THR A 285 -6.43 -8.11 35.52
C THR A 285 -4.93 -7.84 35.69
N VAL A 286 -4.07 -8.68 35.11
CA VAL A 286 -2.62 -8.53 35.22
C VAL A 286 -2.08 -7.46 34.27
N THR A 287 -0.89 -6.95 34.55
CA THR A 287 -0.16 -6.03 33.69
C THR A 287 0.95 -6.70 32.88
N GLU A 288 1.29 -7.93 33.24
CA GLU A 288 2.28 -8.77 32.57
C GLU A 288 1.65 -10.11 32.19
N PRO A 289 2.04 -10.76 31.09
CA PRO A 289 1.48 -12.03 30.67
C PRO A 289 1.71 -13.11 31.73
N ILE A 290 0.69 -13.89 32.03
CA ILE A 290 0.81 -15.08 32.88
C ILE A 290 0.44 -16.33 32.09
N GLU A 291 1.12 -17.42 32.38
CA GLU A 291 0.85 -18.72 31.77
C GLU A 291 -0.44 -19.31 32.34
N ILE A 292 -1.37 -19.62 31.44
CA ILE A 292 -2.60 -20.36 31.71
C ILE A 292 -2.27 -21.85 31.70
N VAL A 293 -1.59 -22.29 30.63
CA VAL A 293 -0.95 -23.61 30.51
C VAL A 293 0.55 -23.40 30.58
N THR A 294 1.19 -23.98 31.59
CA THR A 294 2.62 -23.79 31.82
C THR A 294 3.48 -24.70 30.93
N LEU A 295 4.78 -24.36 30.84
CA LEU A 295 5.76 -25.22 30.16
C LEU A 295 5.77 -26.66 30.71
N ASP A 296 5.72 -26.81 32.02
CA ASP A 296 5.70 -28.15 32.67
C ASP A 296 4.45 -28.93 32.31
N GLU A 297 3.29 -28.26 32.27
CA GLU A 297 2.02 -28.89 31.90
C GLU A 297 2.04 -29.32 30.42
N ALA A 298 2.55 -28.46 29.51
CA ALA A 298 2.69 -28.78 28.09
C ALA A 298 3.70 -29.96 27.89
N THR A 299 4.86 -29.89 28.51
CA THR A 299 5.88 -30.96 28.44
C THR A 299 5.34 -32.29 28.96
N LYS A 300 4.54 -32.26 30.00
CA LYS A 300 3.88 -33.47 30.50
C LYS A 300 2.84 -34.00 29.52
N ALA A 301 2.06 -33.12 28.87
CA ALA A 301 1.07 -33.53 27.88
C ALA A 301 1.71 -34.17 26.64
N GLU A 302 2.93 -33.77 26.27
CA GLU A 302 3.68 -34.37 25.16
C GLU A 302 4.01 -35.86 25.37
N THR A 303 4.15 -36.31 26.61
CA THR A 303 4.51 -37.69 26.94
C THR A 303 3.33 -38.66 26.94
N GLN A 304 2.11 -38.17 26.86
CA GLN A 304 0.89 -38.98 26.94
C GLN A 304 -0.07 -38.54 25.84
N ARG A 305 -0.85 -39.46 25.29
CA ARG A 305 -1.89 -39.19 24.29
C ARG A 305 -3.25 -39.57 24.84
N SER A 306 -4.09 -38.60 25.05
CA SER A 306 -5.46 -38.84 25.51
C SER A 306 -6.31 -39.50 24.43
N LYS A 307 -7.02 -40.56 24.83
CA LYS A 307 -8.08 -41.16 23.98
C LYS A 307 -9.43 -40.45 24.15
N ALA A 308 -9.56 -39.65 25.21
CA ALA A 308 -10.75 -38.82 25.44
C ALA A 308 -10.67 -37.54 24.62
N THR A 309 -11.82 -36.95 24.35
CA THR A 309 -11.96 -35.67 23.66
C THR A 309 -12.62 -34.62 24.53
N LYS A 310 -12.39 -33.35 24.21
CA LYS A 310 -13.11 -32.21 24.78
C LYS A 310 -13.70 -31.40 23.64
N THR A 311 -14.84 -30.77 23.86
CA THR A 311 -15.47 -29.85 22.93
C THR A 311 -15.32 -28.42 23.42
N TRP A 312 -14.61 -27.60 22.68
CA TRP A 312 -14.43 -26.17 22.89
C TRP A 312 -15.53 -25.42 22.13
N ILE A 313 -16.12 -24.40 22.72
CA ILE A 313 -17.21 -23.62 22.13
C ILE A 313 -16.76 -22.17 22.00
N PHE A 314 -16.69 -21.69 20.78
CA PHE A 314 -16.32 -20.32 20.47
C PHE A 314 -17.46 -19.54 19.82
N THR A 315 -17.52 -18.25 20.10
CA THR A 315 -18.41 -17.31 19.41
C THR A 315 -17.61 -16.12 18.91
N ALA A 316 -17.90 -15.69 17.67
CA ALA A 316 -17.35 -14.48 17.07
C ALA A 316 -18.49 -13.72 16.36
N ASN A 317 -18.56 -12.41 16.61
CA ASN A 317 -19.59 -11.58 16.02
C ASN A 317 -19.01 -10.64 14.99
N ASN A 318 -19.70 -10.52 13.86
CA ASN A 318 -19.35 -9.63 12.76
C ASN A 318 -17.89 -9.81 12.29
N VAL A 319 -17.54 -11.06 11.99
CA VAL A 319 -16.25 -11.45 11.41
C VAL A 319 -16.45 -12.05 10.03
N ARG A 320 -15.42 -12.01 9.20
CA ARG A 320 -15.51 -12.53 7.83
C ARG A 320 -15.07 -13.98 7.66
N ASP A 321 -14.36 -14.53 8.65
CA ASP A 321 -13.82 -15.89 8.60
C ASP A 321 -13.59 -16.43 10.00
N PHE A 322 -13.17 -17.71 10.10
CA PHE A 322 -12.90 -18.40 11.34
C PHE A 322 -11.74 -19.40 11.17
N ALA A 323 -10.72 -19.30 12.00
CA ALA A 323 -9.61 -20.24 12.05
C ALA A 323 -9.34 -20.70 13.49
N TRP A 324 -8.57 -21.77 13.61
CA TRP A 324 -8.16 -22.30 14.91
C TRP A 324 -6.86 -23.09 14.83
N GLY A 325 -6.15 -23.12 15.96
CA GLY A 325 -4.95 -23.94 16.15
C GLY A 325 -5.12 -24.90 17.32
N SER A 326 -4.48 -26.05 17.26
CA SER A 326 -4.60 -27.08 18.29
C SER A 326 -3.32 -27.89 18.44
N SER A 327 -2.86 -28.06 19.67
CA SER A 327 -1.76 -28.95 19.99
C SER A 327 -1.71 -29.28 21.50
N ARG A 328 -1.19 -30.44 21.86
CA ARG A 328 -0.84 -30.75 23.27
C ARG A 328 0.47 -30.06 23.68
N LYS A 329 1.27 -29.59 22.72
CA LYS A 329 2.55 -28.90 22.94
C LYS A 329 2.39 -27.44 23.39
N PHE A 330 1.16 -26.89 23.34
CA PHE A 330 0.98 -25.48 23.60
C PHE A 330 1.17 -25.09 25.06
N VAL A 331 2.17 -24.29 25.33
CA VAL A 331 2.19 -23.31 26.43
C VAL A 331 1.23 -22.19 25.99
N TRP A 332 0.41 -21.69 26.91
CA TRP A 332 -0.54 -20.62 26.63
C TRP A 332 -0.43 -19.55 27.69
N ASP A 333 -0.15 -18.32 27.30
CA ASP A 333 -0.17 -17.16 28.18
C ASP A 333 -1.12 -16.06 27.73
N ALA A 334 -1.49 -15.18 28.67
CA ALA A 334 -2.47 -14.13 28.42
C ALA A 334 -2.28 -12.91 29.32
N MET A 335 -2.67 -11.75 28.81
CA MET A 335 -2.83 -10.49 29.55
C MET A 335 -3.89 -9.60 28.88
N PRO A 336 -4.53 -8.64 29.61
CA PRO A 336 -5.41 -7.69 28.99
C PRO A 336 -4.64 -6.53 28.37
N ALA A 337 -5.12 -6.01 27.25
CA ALA A 337 -4.84 -4.67 26.75
C ALA A 337 -6.11 -3.83 26.80
N TYR A 338 -5.96 -2.52 26.85
CA TYR A 338 -7.10 -1.59 26.86
C TYR A 338 -6.98 -0.64 25.68
N VAL A 339 -8.07 -0.56 24.90
CA VAL A 339 -8.24 0.35 23.77
C VAL A 339 -9.49 1.18 24.03
N GLU A 340 -9.35 2.48 24.20
CA GLU A 340 -10.43 3.40 24.56
C GLU A 340 -11.31 2.87 25.72
N GLY A 341 -10.67 2.30 26.73
CA GLY A 341 -11.34 1.74 27.91
C GLY A 341 -11.95 0.35 27.73
N LYS A 342 -12.03 -0.18 26.51
CA LYS A 342 -12.45 -1.56 26.22
C LYS A 342 -11.32 -2.54 26.46
N LYS A 343 -11.60 -3.61 27.19
CA LYS A 343 -10.63 -4.68 27.44
C LYS A 343 -10.55 -5.62 26.24
N VAL A 344 -9.33 -5.91 25.80
CA VAL A 344 -8.99 -6.92 24.80
C VAL A 344 -8.07 -7.95 25.45
N MET A 345 -8.44 -9.22 25.41
CA MET A 345 -7.57 -10.29 25.92
C MET A 345 -6.54 -10.64 24.85
N CYS A 346 -5.29 -10.27 25.10
CA CYS A 346 -4.15 -10.63 24.27
C CYS A 346 -3.58 -11.96 24.73
N MET A 347 -3.39 -12.92 23.81
CA MET A 347 -3.00 -14.28 24.11
C MET A 347 -1.95 -14.79 23.13
N SER A 348 -1.11 -15.72 23.60
CA SER A 348 -0.19 -16.46 22.75
C SER A 348 -0.16 -17.93 23.12
N ALA A 349 -0.09 -18.79 22.10
CA ALA A 349 0.15 -20.22 22.31
C ALA A 349 1.32 -20.68 21.43
N TYR A 350 2.21 -21.45 22.03
CA TYR A 350 3.47 -21.83 21.37
C TYR A 350 4.04 -23.13 21.99
N PRO A 351 4.76 -23.94 21.20
CA PRO A 351 5.43 -25.15 21.73
C PRO A 351 6.68 -24.76 22.50
N LYS A 352 7.22 -25.73 23.26
CA LYS A 352 8.45 -25.54 24.05
C LYS A 352 9.65 -25.08 23.21
N GLU A 353 9.71 -25.46 21.94
CA GLU A 353 10.75 -25.12 20.98
C GLU A 353 10.77 -23.59 20.67
N ALA A 354 9.72 -22.88 21.01
CA ALA A 354 9.63 -21.43 20.89
C ALA A 354 9.66 -20.69 22.25
N TYR A 355 9.63 -21.42 23.37
CA TYR A 355 9.34 -20.89 24.71
C TYR A 355 10.18 -19.68 25.09
N ASN A 356 11.53 -19.78 25.02
CA ASN A 356 12.42 -18.70 25.47
C ASN A 356 12.23 -17.38 24.74
N LEU A 357 11.79 -17.43 23.50
CA LEU A 357 11.53 -16.27 22.67
C LEU A 357 10.08 -15.78 22.83
N TRP A 358 9.11 -16.65 22.65
CA TRP A 358 7.69 -16.31 22.64
C TRP A 358 7.17 -15.83 23.99
N ARG A 359 7.55 -16.53 25.07
CA ARG A 359 7.15 -16.17 26.44
C ARG A 359 7.55 -14.72 26.80
N ARG A 360 8.66 -14.27 26.23
CA ARG A 360 9.19 -12.93 26.52
C ARG A 360 8.51 -11.83 25.74
N TYR A 361 8.13 -12.09 24.49
CA TYR A 361 7.76 -11.03 23.55
C TYR A 361 6.32 -11.13 23.04
N SER A 362 5.83 -12.33 22.65
CA SER A 362 4.69 -12.48 21.78
C SER A 362 3.43 -11.78 22.30
N THR A 363 2.92 -12.09 23.48
CA THR A 363 1.68 -11.52 24.01
C THR A 363 1.79 -10.00 24.23
N LYS A 364 2.99 -9.51 24.57
CA LYS A 364 3.25 -8.07 24.66
C LYS A 364 3.21 -7.39 23.29
N LEU A 365 3.71 -8.06 22.25
CA LEU A 365 3.64 -7.57 20.87
C LEU A 365 2.20 -7.55 20.35
N VAL A 366 1.40 -8.58 20.66
CA VAL A 366 -0.05 -8.54 20.36
C VAL A 366 -0.69 -7.29 20.97
N ALA A 367 -0.44 -7.02 22.26
CA ALA A 367 -0.98 -5.85 22.94
C ALA A 367 -0.46 -4.52 22.36
N HIS A 368 0.83 -4.46 21.99
CA HIS A 368 1.44 -3.30 21.36
C HIS A 368 0.80 -3.02 19.98
N THR A 369 0.68 -4.05 19.15
CA THR A 369 0.11 -3.95 17.80
C THR A 369 -1.34 -3.46 17.85
N ILE A 370 -2.19 -4.08 18.68
CA ILE A 370 -3.59 -3.68 18.82
C ILE A 370 -3.71 -2.19 19.22
N LYS A 371 -2.88 -1.73 20.15
CA LYS A 371 -2.89 -0.32 20.58
C LYS A 371 -2.41 0.63 19.47
N THR A 372 -1.34 0.25 18.78
CA THR A 372 -0.74 1.11 17.75
C THR A 372 -1.61 1.20 16.51
N TYR A 373 -2.12 0.08 16.03
CA TYR A 373 -3.06 0.09 14.90
C TYR A 373 -4.34 0.85 15.23
N SER A 374 -4.84 0.73 16.46
CA SER A 374 -5.99 1.54 16.91
C SER A 374 -5.71 3.04 16.90
N LYS A 375 -4.46 3.45 17.13
CA LYS A 375 -4.04 4.86 17.04
C LYS A 375 -4.07 5.38 15.59
N PHE A 376 -3.69 4.55 14.61
CA PHE A 376 -3.56 4.96 13.20
C PHE A 376 -4.77 4.61 12.32
N SER A 377 -5.74 3.86 12.83
CA SER A 377 -6.95 3.50 12.08
C SER A 377 -8.23 3.72 12.91
N ILE A 378 -8.81 2.65 13.42
CA ILE A 378 -10.02 2.67 14.28
C ILE A 378 -9.74 1.92 15.58
N PRO A 379 -10.45 2.21 16.66
CA PRO A 379 -10.35 1.42 17.89
C PRO A 379 -10.67 -0.06 17.62
N TYR A 380 -9.81 -0.95 18.11
CA TYR A 380 -9.99 -2.40 17.95
C TYR A 380 -11.34 -2.85 18.53
N PRO A 381 -12.25 -3.43 17.74
CA PRO A 381 -13.60 -3.67 18.18
C PRO A 381 -13.79 -5.02 18.90
N TYR A 382 -12.89 -5.97 18.70
CA TYR A 382 -13.04 -7.34 19.13
C TYR A 382 -12.53 -7.58 20.56
N PRO A 383 -13.05 -8.64 21.26
CA PRO A 383 -12.72 -8.90 22.66
C PRO A 383 -11.37 -9.61 22.86
N THR A 384 -10.83 -10.21 21.82
CA THR A 384 -9.57 -10.99 21.89
C THR A 384 -8.66 -10.71 20.72
N ALA A 385 -7.36 -10.94 20.90
CA ALA A 385 -6.36 -10.99 19.83
C ALA A 385 -5.32 -12.05 20.20
N GLN A 386 -5.00 -12.94 19.27
CA GLN A 386 -4.22 -14.14 19.55
C GLN A 386 -3.12 -14.36 18.53
N SER A 387 -1.93 -14.77 19.01
CA SER A 387 -0.79 -15.16 18.19
C SER A 387 -0.39 -16.60 18.51
N ILE A 388 -0.37 -17.45 17.49
CA ILE A 388 -0.04 -18.88 17.61
C ILE A 388 1.27 -19.15 16.88
N GLU A 389 2.21 -19.81 17.54
CA GLU A 389 3.40 -20.30 16.86
C GLU A 389 3.06 -21.51 15.99
N ALA A 390 3.25 -21.38 14.69
CA ALA A 390 2.95 -22.41 13.72
C ALA A 390 3.89 -22.39 12.49
N SER A 391 5.06 -21.81 12.62
CA SER A 391 6.11 -21.72 11.58
C SER A 391 5.64 -21.18 10.23
N ASN A 392 4.69 -20.22 10.24
CA ASN A 392 4.22 -19.49 9.05
C ASN A 392 3.94 -18.01 9.38
N GLY A 393 3.39 -17.29 8.46
CA GLY A 393 2.70 -16.01 8.59
C GLY A 393 1.33 -16.18 7.99
N MET A 394 0.25 -16.01 8.77
CA MET A 394 -1.13 -16.15 8.31
C MET A 394 -2.11 -15.55 9.30
N GLU A 395 -3.00 -14.76 8.79
CA GLU A 395 -3.95 -13.97 9.54
C GLU A 395 -5.40 -14.50 9.45
N TYR A 396 -6.13 -14.30 10.54
CA TYR A 396 -7.58 -14.49 10.63
C TYR A 396 -8.18 -13.52 11.65
N PRO A 397 -9.50 -13.29 11.65
CA PRO A 397 -10.10 -12.44 12.67
C PRO A 397 -9.76 -12.94 14.09
N MET A 398 -9.15 -12.07 14.90
CA MET A 398 -8.78 -12.32 16.30
C MET A 398 -7.71 -13.40 16.54
N ILE A 399 -7.16 -14.03 15.51
CA ILE A 399 -6.14 -15.06 15.63
C ILE A 399 -5.19 -14.99 14.42
N CYS A 400 -3.91 -15.16 14.66
CA CYS A 400 -2.92 -15.30 13.60
C CYS A 400 -1.90 -16.38 13.93
N PHE A 401 -1.21 -16.86 12.90
CA PHE A 401 -0.22 -17.93 12.99
C PHE A 401 1.12 -17.38 12.55
N ASN A 402 2.14 -17.52 13.40
CA ASN A 402 3.41 -16.83 13.25
C ASN A 402 4.59 -17.80 13.39
N ASN A 403 5.74 -17.43 12.86
CA ASN A 403 6.97 -18.17 13.05
C ASN A 403 7.87 -17.53 14.13
N GLY A 404 8.85 -18.28 14.60
CA GLY A 404 9.85 -17.74 15.53
C GLY A 404 10.32 -18.76 16.56
N ARG A 405 11.01 -19.81 16.13
CA ARG A 405 11.58 -20.83 17.03
C ARG A 405 13.01 -20.51 17.43
N THR A 406 13.37 -20.97 18.60
CA THR A 406 14.75 -20.90 19.10
C THR A 406 15.60 -22.02 18.52
N GLU A 407 16.92 -21.93 18.70
CA GLU A 407 17.82 -23.05 18.48
C GLU A 407 17.52 -24.17 19.51
N LYS A 408 18.02 -25.37 19.26
CA LYS A 408 17.80 -26.52 20.16
C LYS A 408 18.26 -26.29 21.60
N ASP A 409 19.26 -25.45 21.81
CA ASP A 409 19.76 -25.04 23.12
C ASP A 409 18.94 -23.90 23.77
N GLY A 410 17.85 -23.49 23.14
CA GLY A 410 16.98 -22.42 23.62
C GLY A 410 17.51 -21.00 23.37
N THR A 411 18.64 -20.84 22.66
CA THR A 411 19.14 -19.54 22.23
C THR A 411 18.45 -19.08 20.94
N TYR A 412 18.59 -17.80 20.60
CA TYR A 412 18.08 -17.24 19.32
C TYR A 412 18.99 -16.14 18.81
N SER A 413 19.07 -15.99 17.50
CA SER A 413 19.76 -14.88 16.86
C SER A 413 18.93 -13.60 16.93
N GLU A 414 19.59 -12.46 16.77
CA GLU A 414 18.89 -11.18 16.62
C GLU A 414 17.94 -11.20 15.41
N SER A 415 18.37 -11.82 14.31
CA SER A 415 17.55 -11.98 13.11
C SER A 415 16.28 -12.80 13.39
N THR A 416 16.39 -13.88 14.15
CA THR A 416 15.22 -14.70 14.56
C THR A 416 14.25 -13.89 15.42
N LYS A 417 14.79 -13.13 16.40
CA LYS A 417 13.98 -12.24 17.25
C LYS A 417 13.27 -11.18 16.41
N ASN A 418 14.01 -10.44 15.59
CA ASN A 418 13.43 -9.36 14.80
C ASN A 418 12.45 -9.88 13.74
N GLY A 419 12.73 -11.06 13.17
CA GLY A 419 11.80 -11.73 12.26
C GLY A 419 10.49 -12.10 12.94
N MET A 420 10.54 -12.63 14.17
CA MET A 420 9.34 -12.92 14.95
C MET A 420 8.59 -11.65 15.36
N VAL A 421 9.30 -10.59 15.78
CA VAL A 421 8.68 -9.30 16.12
C VAL A 421 7.92 -8.76 14.93
N GLY A 422 8.56 -8.70 13.75
CA GLY A 422 7.94 -8.20 12.53
C GLY A 422 6.72 -9.02 12.12
N VAL A 423 6.83 -10.37 12.06
CA VAL A 423 5.69 -11.20 11.65
C VAL A 423 4.52 -11.12 12.64
N ILE A 424 4.76 -11.04 13.95
CA ILE A 424 3.65 -10.89 14.92
C ILE A 424 2.95 -9.52 14.74
N ILE A 425 3.71 -8.45 14.53
CA ILE A 425 3.14 -7.13 14.26
C ILE A 425 2.32 -7.16 12.97
N HIS A 426 2.85 -7.76 11.92
CA HIS A 426 2.21 -7.88 10.61
C HIS A 426 0.89 -8.67 10.71
N GLU A 427 0.94 -9.90 11.18
CA GLU A 427 -0.23 -10.79 11.21
C GLU A 427 -1.32 -10.34 12.20
N VAL A 428 -0.94 -9.78 13.35
CA VAL A 428 -1.92 -9.17 14.26
C VAL A 428 -2.51 -7.90 13.65
N GLY A 429 -1.71 -7.15 12.88
CA GLY A 429 -2.13 -5.95 12.16
C GLY A 429 -3.25 -6.22 11.15
N HIS A 430 -3.21 -7.34 10.47
CA HIS A 430 -4.27 -7.78 9.55
C HIS A 430 -5.68 -7.84 10.17
N ASN A 431 -5.80 -7.87 11.47
CA ASN A 431 -7.12 -7.69 12.10
C ASN A 431 -7.82 -6.40 11.67
N PHE A 432 -7.08 -5.37 11.26
CA PHE A 432 -7.62 -4.10 10.79
C PHE A 432 -7.77 -4.07 9.27
N PHE A 433 -6.74 -4.47 8.54
CA PHE A 433 -6.66 -4.58 7.10
C PHE A 433 -6.15 -5.99 6.76
N PRO A 434 -6.96 -6.91 6.24
CA PRO A 434 -8.30 -6.73 5.68
C PRO A 434 -9.46 -7.24 6.57
N MET A 435 -9.22 -7.71 7.80
CA MET A 435 -10.26 -8.41 8.57
C MET A 435 -11.43 -7.49 8.98
N ILE A 436 -11.20 -6.19 9.14
CA ILE A 436 -12.25 -5.19 9.43
C ILE A 436 -12.55 -4.35 8.19
N VAL A 437 -11.53 -3.83 7.50
CA VAL A 437 -11.69 -3.11 6.24
C VAL A 437 -11.47 -4.11 5.11
N ASN A 438 -12.57 -4.75 4.68
CA ASN A 438 -12.55 -6.02 3.94
C ASN A 438 -12.52 -5.81 2.41
N SER A 439 -11.32 -5.59 1.85
CA SER A 439 -11.11 -5.51 0.39
C SER A 439 -11.17 -6.88 -0.30
N ASP A 440 -11.34 -6.90 -1.62
CA ASP A 440 -11.23 -8.11 -2.45
C ASP A 440 -9.76 -8.41 -2.74
N GLU A 441 -9.15 -9.27 -1.95
CA GLU A 441 -7.75 -9.66 -2.07
C GLU A 441 -7.47 -10.52 -3.30
N ARG A 442 -8.49 -11.19 -3.87
CA ARG A 442 -8.37 -11.93 -5.12
C ARG A 442 -8.07 -11.02 -6.31
N GLN A 443 -8.39 -9.74 -6.18
CA GLN A 443 -8.09 -8.74 -7.20
C GLN A 443 -6.97 -7.80 -6.78
N TRP A 444 -6.93 -7.38 -5.51
CA TRP A 444 -6.07 -6.31 -5.02
C TRP A 444 -5.35 -6.70 -3.72
N THR A 445 -4.42 -7.64 -3.80
CA THR A 445 -3.59 -8.08 -2.66
C THR A 445 -2.92 -6.90 -1.94
N TRP A 446 -2.58 -5.82 -2.67
CA TRP A 446 -1.95 -4.66 -2.06
C TRP A 446 -2.86 -3.88 -1.07
N MET A 447 -4.18 -4.01 -1.17
CA MET A 447 -5.11 -3.39 -0.21
C MET A 447 -5.17 -4.13 1.13
N ASP A 448 -4.78 -5.37 1.10
CA ASP A 448 -4.53 -6.21 2.25
C ASP A 448 -3.10 -5.96 2.75
N GLU A 449 -2.13 -6.47 2.07
CA GLU A 449 -0.73 -6.54 2.46
C GLU A 449 -0.04 -5.18 2.52
N GLY A 450 -0.37 -4.30 1.59
CA GLY A 450 0.28 -3.00 1.48
C GLY A 450 -0.20 -2.00 2.53
N LEU A 451 -1.51 -1.96 2.81
CA LEU A 451 -2.05 -1.11 3.88
C LEU A 451 -1.58 -1.62 5.24
N ASN A 452 -1.58 -2.93 5.43
CA ASN A 452 -1.07 -3.57 6.64
C ASN A 452 0.43 -3.31 6.82
N SER A 453 1.27 -3.52 5.79
CA SER A 453 2.72 -3.26 5.85
C SER A 453 3.06 -1.79 6.14
N PHE A 454 2.22 -0.85 5.74
CA PHE A 454 2.39 0.55 6.10
C PHE A 454 2.20 0.77 7.61
N VAL A 455 1.15 0.23 8.21
CA VAL A 455 0.90 0.39 9.66
C VAL A 455 1.85 -0.52 10.48
N GLU A 456 2.26 -1.69 9.94
CA GLU A 456 3.35 -2.52 10.47
C GLU A 456 4.59 -1.66 10.69
N TYR A 457 5.05 -0.94 9.65
CA TYR A 457 6.22 -0.07 9.72
C TYR A 457 6.10 0.98 10.84
N LEU A 458 4.96 1.66 10.93
CA LEU A 458 4.73 2.62 12.03
C LEU A 458 4.75 1.95 13.40
N THR A 459 4.29 0.71 13.49
CA THR A 459 4.25 -0.07 14.74
C THR A 459 5.64 -0.54 15.14
N GLU A 460 6.46 -0.96 14.19
CA GLU A 460 7.87 -1.31 14.39
C GLU A 460 8.69 -0.12 14.89
N GLU A 461 8.49 1.08 14.30
CA GLU A 461 9.15 2.31 14.76
C GLU A 461 8.75 2.70 16.18
N LEU A 462 7.49 2.44 16.58
CA LEU A 462 7.01 2.69 17.95
C LEU A 462 7.37 1.56 18.93
N TYR A 463 7.76 0.39 18.43
CA TYR A 463 8.32 -0.68 19.25
C TYR A 463 9.77 -0.38 19.63
N ASP A 464 10.60 -0.01 18.66
CA ASP A 464 12.01 0.36 18.89
C ASP A 464 12.47 1.32 17.77
N ASN A 465 12.96 2.51 18.15
CA ASN A 465 13.44 3.53 17.20
C ASN A 465 14.68 3.11 16.37
N LYS A 466 15.24 1.93 16.62
CA LYS A 466 16.32 1.31 15.85
C LYS A 466 15.92 -0.05 15.27
N PHE A 467 14.63 -0.34 15.27
CA PHE A 467 14.17 -1.60 14.68
C PHE A 467 14.55 -1.67 13.19
N PRO A 468 15.15 -2.78 12.73
CA PRO A 468 15.60 -2.89 11.35
C PRO A 468 14.43 -3.23 10.40
N SER A 469 13.52 -2.29 10.23
CA SER A 469 12.34 -2.46 9.38
C SER A 469 12.74 -2.77 7.94
N ARG A 470 12.08 -3.73 7.34
CA ARG A 470 12.36 -4.17 5.97
C ARG A 470 11.57 -3.41 4.93
N ARG A 471 10.46 -2.80 5.31
CA ARG A 471 9.47 -2.11 4.47
C ARG A 471 9.23 -0.72 5.04
N GLY A 472 8.56 0.14 4.30
CA GLY A 472 8.17 1.49 4.74
C GLY A 472 9.04 2.61 4.21
N PRO A 473 10.37 2.68 4.46
CA PRO A 473 11.19 3.76 3.94
C PRO A 473 11.23 3.80 2.41
N ALA A 474 11.10 5.00 1.84
CA ALA A 474 11.07 5.20 0.38
C ALA A 474 12.30 4.58 -0.30
N PHE A 475 13.50 4.80 0.23
CA PHE A 475 14.75 4.32 -0.35
C PHE A 475 14.83 2.78 -0.45
N ALA A 476 14.08 2.04 0.37
CA ALA A 476 14.05 0.59 0.33
C ALA A 476 13.49 0.04 -1.00
N MET A 477 12.76 0.88 -1.75
CA MET A 477 12.20 0.52 -3.04
C MET A 477 13.11 0.81 -4.23
N ALA A 478 14.19 1.56 -4.05
CA ALA A 478 15.07 2.00 -5.14
C ALA A 478 15.64 0.83 -5.96
N ASP A 479 16.07 -0.25 -5.31
CA ASP A 479 16.63 -1.42 -6.00
C ASP A 479 15.58 -2.19 -6.82
N TYR A 480 14.36 -2.34 -6.29
CA TYR A 480 13.25 -2.94 -7.02
C TYR A 480 12.86 -2.07 -8.22
N MET A 481 12.69 -0.77 -8.03
CA MET A 481 12.28 0.16 -9.09
C MET A 481 13.37 0.35 -10.18
N ARG A 482 14.63 -0.06 -9.92
CA ARG A 482 15.74 -0.05 -10.88
C ARG A 482 15.72 -1.25 -11.83
N LEU A 483 14.91 -2.28 -11.55
CA LEU A 483 14.80 -3.44 -12.42
C LEU A 483 14.29 -3.05 -13.81
N PRO A 484 14.60 -3.84 -14.85
CA PRO A 484 14.02 -3.66 -16.18
C PRO A 484 12.49 -3.65 -16.13
N LYS A 485 11.86 -2.81 -16.95
CA LYS A 485 10.40 -2.63 -16.95
C LYS A 485 9.60 -3.90 -17.23
N ASP A 486 10.18 -4.86 -17.95
CA ASP A 486 9.61 -6.18 -18.23
C ASP A 486 9.67 -7.16 -17.03
N GLN A 487 10.32 -6.76 -15.94
CA GLN A 487 10.37 -7.48 -14.66
C GLN A 487 9.56 -6.77 -13.57
N LEU A 488 8.84 -5.74 -13.92
CA LEU A 488 8.04 -4.92 -13.01
C LEU A 488 6.57 -4.93 -13.44
N GLU A 489 5.70 -4.84 -12.49
CA GLU A 489 4.27 -4.65 -12.71
C GLU A 489 3.73 -3.50 -11.83
N PRO A 490 2.68 -2.77 -12.27
CA PRO A 490 1.99 -1.79 -11.45
C PRO A 490 1.40 -2.41 -10.17
N ILE A 491 1.28 -1.64 -9.10
CA ILE A 491 0.61 -2.08 -7.86
C ILE A 491 -0.83 -2.56 -8.15
N MET A 492 -1.51 -1.91 -9.10
CA MET A 492 -2.88 -2.25 -9.51
C MET A 492 -3.01 -3.55 -10.31
N THR A 493 -1.93 -4.30 -10.47
CA THR A 493 -1.96 -5.61 -11.13
C THR A 493 -2.82 -6.59 -10.35
N ASN A 494 -3.59 -7.40 -11.06
CA ASN A 494 -4.39 -8.48 -10.45
C ASN A 494 -3.49 -9.45 -9.68
N SER A 495 -3.94 -9.91 -8.53
CA SER A 495 -3.17 -10.69 -7.56
C SER A 495 -2.46 -11.91 -8.15
N GLU A 496 -3.13 -12.63 -9.06
CA GLU A 496 -2.55 -13.83 -9.69
C GLU A 496 -1.54 -13.54 -10.82
N ASN A 497 -1.39 -12.26 -11.20
CA ASN A 497 -0.48 -11.83 -12.25
C ASN A 497 0.80 -11.18 -11.69
N ILE A 498 0.94 -11.09 -10.38
CA ILE A 498 2.09 -10.46 -9.72
C ILE A 498 3.28 -11.40 -9.79
N ILE A 499 4.42 -10.90 -10.28
CA ILE A 499 5.70 -11.63 -10.37
C ILE A 499 6.48 -11.51 -9.06
N SER A 500 6.60 -10.29 -8.55
CA SER A 500 7.35 -9.98 -7.32
C SER A 500 6.42 -9.61 -6.19
N LEU A 501 5.72 -10.59 -5.61
CA LEU A 501 4.67 -10.39 -4.62
C LEU A 501 5.12 -9.49 -3.46
N GLY A 502 6.24 -9.82 -2.81
CA GLY A 502 6.73 -9.07 -1.64
C GLY A 502 7.10 -7.61 -1.93
N SER A 503 7.54 -7.31 -3.15
CA SER A 503 7.83 -5.92 -3.56
C SER A 503 6.59 -5.18 -4.04
N ASN A 504 5.77 -5.82 -4.86
CA ASN A 504 4.61 -5.21 -5.48
C ASN A 504 3.44 -5.00 -4.50
N ALA A 505 3.04 -6.05 -3.77
CA ALA A 505 1.86 -6.00 -2.92
C ALA A 505 2.14 -5.45 -1.51
N TYR A 506 3.35 -5.64 -0.98
CA TYR A 506 3.74 -5.23 0.38
C TYR A 506 4.55 -3.93 0.40
N ALA A 507 5.77 -4.00 -0.13
CA ALA A 507 6.76 -2.94 0.12
C ALA A 507 6.49 -1.66 -0.67
N LYS A 508 6.13 -1.75 -1.96
CA LYS A 508 5.90 -0.57 -2.80
C LYS A 508 4.66 0.25 -2.36
N PRO A 509 3.49 -0.35 -2.07
CA PRO A 509 2.38 0.43 -1.53
C PRO A 509 2.67 1.00 -0.13
N SER A 510 3.32 0.24 0.76
CA SER A 510 3.75 0.74 2.07
C SER A 510 4.68 1.96 1.96
N ALA A 511 5.69 1.88 1.08
CA ALA A 511 6.59 3.02 0.81
C ALA A 511 5.84 4.22 0.21
N GLY A 512 4.88 3.99 -0.69
CA GLY A 512 4.05 5.04 -1.26
C GLY A 512 3.22 5.78 -0.21
N LEU A 513 2.57 5.05 0.69
CA LEU A 513 1.81 5.63 1.79
C LEU A 513 2.73 6.40 2.77
N ASN A 514 3.93 5.88 3.01
CA ASN A 514 4.92 6.57 3.83
C ASN A 514 5.44 7.87 3.18
N ILE A 515 5.65 7.88 1.86
CA ILE A 515 5.98 9.09 1.10
C ILE A 515 4.83 10.12 1.21
N LEU A 516 3.59 9.69 1.08
CA LEU A 516 2.44 10.59 1.28
C LEU A 516 2.45 11.19 2.70
N ARG A 517 2.67 10.37 3.70
CA ARG A 517 2.66 10.78 5.11
C ARG A 517 3.81 11.70 5.49
N GLU A 518 5.04 11.35 5.11
CA GLU A 518 6.23 12.06 5.58
C GLU A 518 6.63 13.24 4.68
N THR A 519 6.37 13.15 3.36
CA THR A 519 6.97 14.04 2.36
C THR A 519 5.94 14.92 1.66
N ILE A 520 4.74 14.41 1.35
CA ILE A 520 3.77 15.12 0.51
C ILE A 520 2.71 15.83 1.34
N MET A 521 1.99 15.11 2.20
CA MET A 521 0.86 15.63 2.97
C MET A 521 1.25 16.12 4.37
N GLY A 522 2.26 15.49 4.97
CA GLY A 522 2.57 15.62 6.39
C GLY A 522 1.75 14.69 7.27
N ARG A 523 2.31 14.35 8.44
CA ARG A 523 1.78 13.31 9.34
C ARG A 523 0.34 13.56 9.80
N GLU A 524 0.05 14.78 10.22
CA GLU A 524 -1.26 15.12 10.79
C GLU A 524 -2.37 14.94 9.77
N LEU A 525 -2.21 15.51 8.59
CA LEU A 525 -3.21 15.48 7.51
C LEU A 525 -3.39 14.07 6.96
N PHE A 526 -2.27 13.35 6.74
CA PHE A 526 -2.32 11.97 6.26
C PHE A 526 -2.99 11.05 7.28
N ASP A 527 -2.57 11.09 8.55
CA ASP A 527 -3.07 10.20 9.60
C ASP A 527 -4.59 10.37 9.78
N GLU A 528 -5.12 11.60 9.68
CA GLU A 528 -6.56 11.84 9.78
C GLU A 528 -7.31 11.32 8.55
N ALA A 529 -6.78 11.53 7.33
CA ALA A 529 -7.39 11.02 6.10
C ALA A 529 -7.39 9.48 6.07
N PHE A 530 -6.32 8.84 6.53
CA PHE A 530 -6.23 7.39 6.60
C PHE A 530 -7.18 6.78 7.65
N LYS A 531 -7.34 7.43 8.79
CA LYS A 531 -8.37 7.06 9.79
C LYS A 531 -9.77 7.21 9.22
N GLU A 532 -10.02 8.27 8.45
CA GLU A 532 -11.32 8.47 7.83
C GLU A 532 -11.64 7.34 6.84
N TYR A 533 -10.67 6.87 6.05
CA TYR A 533 -10.84 5.69 5.22
C TYR A 533 -11.21 4.45 6.05
N ALA A 534 -10.48 4.19 7.14
CA ALA A 534 -10.79 3.06 8.01
C ALA A 534 -12.19 3.18 8.66
N ARG A 535 -12.59 4.38 9.09
CA ARG A 535 -13.94 4.65 9.65
C ARG A 535 -15.06 4.43 8.62
N ARG A 536 -14.90 4.96 7.40
CA ARG A 536 -15.90 4.83 6.32
C ARG A 536 -16.13 3.38 5.93
N TRP A 537 -15.05 2.60 5.90
CA TRP A 537 -15.07 1.25 5.34
C TRP A 537 -14.92 0.13 6.38
N ALA A 538 -14.93 0.45 7.67
CA ALA A 538 -15.01 -0.58 8.72
C ALA A 538 -16.22 -1.48 8.49
N PHE A 539 -15.97 -2.80 8.47
CA PHE A 539 -16.97 -3.85 8.23
C PHE A 539 -17.68 -3.76 6.87
N LYS A 540 -16.99 -3.24 5.88
CA LYS A 540 -17.49 -3.10 4.51
C LYS A 540 -16.44 -3.56 3.50
N HIS A 541 -16.81 -3.50 2.20
CA HIS A 541 -16.00 -3.97 1.08
C HIS A 541 -15.53 -2.80 0.21
N PRO A 542 -14.40 -2.12 0.55
CA PRO A 542 -13.87 -1.05 -0.26
C PRO A 542 -13.18 -1.55 -1.52
N THR A 543 -13.03 -0.63 -2.48
CA THR A 543 -12.20 -0.77 -3.68
C THR A 543 -11.03 0.22 -3.63
N PRO A 544 -10.01 0.11 -4.50
CA PRO A 544 -8.96 1.12 -4.62
C PRO A 544 -9.49 2.54 -4.80
N ALA A 545 -10.54 2.71 -5.60
CA ALA A 545 -11.16 4.01 -5.84
C ALA A 545 -11.72 4.65 -4.56
N ASP A 546 -12.24 3.83 -3.64
CA ASP A 546 -12.78 4.30 -2.37
C ASP A 546 -11.66 4.82 -1.44
N LEU A 547 -10.49 4.16 -1.45
CA LEU A 547 -9.30 4.66 -0.74
C LEU A 547 -8.82 5.98 -1.34
N PHE A 548 -8.56 6.02 -2.64
CA PHE A 548 -7.99 7.20 -3.29
C PHE A 548 -8.88 8.42 -3.09
N ARG A 549 -10.18 8.30 -3.35
CA ARG A 549 -11.15 9.37 -3.15
C ARG A 549 -11.29 9.79 -1.69
N THR A 550 -11.24 8.84 -0.76
CA THR A 550 -11.31 9.19 0.66
C THR A 550 -10.10 9.98 1.10
N MET A 551 -8.89 9.59 0.66
CA MET A 551 -7.67 10.33 0.99
C MET A 551 -7.72 11.76 0.47
N GLU A 552 -8.22 11.98 -0.73
CA GLU A 552 -8.38 13.32 -1.33
C GLU A 552 -9.50 14.12 -0.67
N ASP A 553 -10.68 13.52 -0.44
CA ASP A 553 -11.82 14.18 0.18
C ASP A 553 -11.53 14.63 1.62
N ALA A 554 -10.88 13.77 2.40
CA ALA A 554 -10.57 14.07 3.78
C ALA A 554 -9.41 15.05 3.97
N SER A 555 -8.47 15.08 3.03
CA SER A 555 -7.30 15.97 3.09
C SER A 555 -7.49 17.29 2.32
N GLY A 556 -8.32 17.29 1.30
CA GLY A 556 -8.44 18.41 0.35
C GLY A 556 -7.25 18.51 -0.63
N GLU A 557 -6.36 17.52 -0.68
CA GLU A 557 -5.22 17.45 -1.59
C GLU A 557 -5.59 16.74 -2.89
N ASP A 558 -5.13 17.27 -4.03
CA ASP A 558 -5.18 16.61 -5.34
C ASP A 558 -4.01 15.63 -5.44
N LEU A 559 -4.29 14.34 -5.26
CA LEU A 559 -3.30 13.25 -5.27
C LEU A 559 -3.39 12.38 -6.54
N ASP A 560 -4.25 12.70 -7.49
CA ASP A 560 -4.42 11.91 -8.72
C ASP A 560 -3.10 11.66 -9.48
N TRP A 561 -2.21 12.65 -9.50
CA TRP A 561 -0.87 12.51 -10.07
C TRP A 561 -0.03 11.45 -9.36
N PHE A 562 -0.16 11.35 -8.03
CA PHE A 562 0.58 10.38 -7.22
C PHE A 562 0.01 8.97 -7.42
N TRP A 563 -1.32 8.81 -7.31
CA TRP A 563 -1.98 7.54 -7.55
C TRP A 563 -1.67 7.02 -8.95
N ARG A 564 -1.80 7.86 -9.98
CA ARG A 564 -1.47 7.54 -11.36
C ARG A 564 -0.03 7.05 -11.51
N GLY A 565 0.93 7.76 -10.99
CA GLY A 565 2.35 7.43 -11.10
C GLY A 565 2.73 6.18 -10.30
N TRP A 566 2.45 6.21 -9.00
CA TRP A 566 2.92 5.19 -8.07
C TRP A 566 2.20 3.86 -8.19
N PHE A 567 0.86 3.88 -8.38
CA PHE A 567 0.02 2.68 -8.38
C PHE A 567 -0.24 2.10 -9.77
N TYR A 568 -0.35 2.95 -10.81
CA TYR A 568 -0.72 2.49 -12.15
C TYR A 568 0.45 2.36 -13.13
N THR A 569 1.67 2.78 -12.75
CA THR A 569 2.85 2.67 -13.62
C THR A 569 4.01 1.93 -12.95
N VAL A 570 5.02 1.62 -13.76
CA VAL A 570 6.31 1.07 -13.31
C VAL A 570 7.45 2.08 -13.48
N ASP A 571 7.12 3.35 -13.68
CA ASP A 571 8.12 4.39 -13.81
C ASP A 571 8.88 4.58 -12.48
N PRO A 572 10.20 4.61 -12.47
CA PRO A 572 10.98 4.89 -11.28
C PRO A 572 11.09 6.41 -11.01
N CYS A 573 11.40 6.77 -9.77
CA CYS A 573 11.89 8.09 -9.44
C CYS A 573 13.40 8.18 -9.79
N ASP A 574 13.78 9.15 -10.60
CA ASP A 574 15.15 9.55 -10.91
C ASP A 574 15.14 11.03 -11.28
N ILE A 575 15.40 11.88 -10.30
CA ILE A 575 15.41 13.34 -10.46
C ILE A 575 16.85 13.82 -10.41
N SER A 576 17.38 14.22 -11.55
CA SER A 576 18.77 14.67 -11.71
C SER A 576 18.92 16.18 -11.47
N LEU A 577 19.89 16.59 -10.69
CA LEU A 577 20.40 17.96 -10.62
C LEU A 577 21.38 18.19 -11.76
N ASP A 578 20.86 18.61 -12.92
CA ASP A 578 21.66 18.69 -14.15
C ASP A 578 22.69 19.83 -14.12
N SER A 579 22.33 20.97 -13.55
CA SER A 579 23.22 22.13 -13.46
C SER A 579 22.78 23.11 -12.39
N VAL A 580 23.74 23.85 -11.88
CA VAL A 580 23.55 25.00 -11.00
C VAL A 580 24.27 26.21 -11.62
N ARG A 581 23.50 27.27 -11.88
CA ARG A 581 24.06 28.56 -12.25
C ARG A 581 24.14 29.44 -11.02
N TYR A 582 25.29 30.06 -10.82
CA TYR A 582 25.57 30.87 -9.65
C TYR A 582 25.87 32.31 -10.06
N ALA A 583 25.33 33.27 -9.31
CA ALA A 583 25.62 34.69 -9.42
C ALA A 583 25.58 35.35 -8.06
N VAL A 584 26.26 36.50 -7.93
CA VAL A 584 26.16 37.37 -6.75
C VAL A 584 25.39 38.62 -7.19
N PHE A 585 24.43 39.03 -6.40
CA PHE A 585 23.69 40.25 -6.67
C PHE A 585 24.57 41.47 -6.37
N ASP A 586 24.91 42.23 -7.42
CA ASP A 586 25.62 43.50 -7.31
C ASP A 586 24.68 44.64 -7.76
N PRO A 587 24.16 45.44 -6.81
CA PRO A 587 23.25 46.52 -7.14
C PRO A 587 23.92 47.67 -7.95
N ASN A 588 25.26 47.69 -7.98
CA ASN A 588 26.03 48.69 -8.70
C ASN A 588 26.53 48.22 -10.07
N MET A 589 26.21 46.97 -10.42
CA MET A 589 26.57 46.40 -11.74
C MET A 589 25.90 47.24 -12.81
N ALA A 590 26.63 48.04 -13.54
CA ALA A 590 26.13 48.75 -14.68
C ALA A 590 25.58 47.76 -15.71
N MET A 591 24.34 47.97 -16.14
CA MET A 591 23.86 47.24 -17.29
C MET A 591 24.91 47.36 -18.39
N PRO A 592 25.31 46.29 -19.08
CA PRO A 592 26.26 46.36 -20.17
C PRO A 592 25.80 47.48 -21.10
N GLY A 593 26.52 48.61 -21.08
CA GLY A 593 26.21 49.77 -21.88
C GLY A 593 26.17 49.38 -23.35
N GLY A 594 25.01 49.32 -23.89
CA GLY A 594 24.87 49.02 -25.31
C GLY A 594 23.51 48.50 -25.74
N MET A 595 22.63 48.13 -24.85
CA MET A 595 21.26 47.75 -25.24
C MET A 595 20.21 48.82 -25.03
N GLY A 596 20.53 49.88 -24.38
CA GLY A 596 19.65 51.04 -24.22
C GLY A 596 19.86 52.12 -25.26
N GLY A 597 20.19 51.82 -26.50
CA GLY A 597 20.44 52.93 -27.35
C GLY A 597 20.65 52.74 -28.87
N ARG A 598 20.60 51.55 -29.34
CA ARG A 598 20.65 51.37 -30.80
C ARG A 598 19.32 50.93 -31.38
N GLY A 599 18.56 51.88 -31.82
CA GLY A 599 17.50 51.65 -32.78
C GLY A 599 16.08 52.04 -32.39
N MET A 600 15.91 52.63 -31.24
CA MET A 600 14.63 53.34 -31.05
C MET A 600 14.89 54.81 -31.21
N GLY A 601 14.54 55.31 -32.35
CA GLY A 601 14.81 56.66 -32.82
C GLY A 601 14.68 57.72 -31.75
N GLY A 602 15.47 58.72 -31.92
CA GLY A 602 15.64 59.90 -31.05
C GLY A 602 14.34 60.48 -30.53
N ALA A 603 14.45 61.51 -29.69
CA ALA A 603 13.41 62.21 -28.91
C ALA A 603 12.04 62.53 -29.56
N ASN A 604 11.71 61.88 -30.63
CA ASN A 604 10.59 62.23 -31.49
C ASN A 604 9.37 61.29 -31.44
N GLY A 605 9.22 60.48 -30.38
CA GLY A 605 8.02 59.62 -30.24
C GLY A 605 7.87 58.51 -31.31
N ARG A 606 6.97 57.60 -31.06
CA ARG A 606 6.64 56.47 -31.96
C ARG A 606 5.68 56.99 -33.03
N PRO A 607 5.87 56.67 -34.34
CA PRO A 607 4.87 56.98 -35.34
C PRO A 607 3.54 56.36 -34.95
N ILE A 608 2.45 57.07 -35.21
CA ILE A 608 1.12 56.45 -35.02
C ILE A 608 1.08 55.20 -35.88
N ALA A 609 0.77 54.08 -35.25
CA ALA A 609 0.64 52.82 -35.94
C ALA A 609 -0.51 52.96 -36.97
N LYS A 610 -0.34 52.43 -38.18
CA LYS A 610 -1.43 52.24 -39.11
C LYS A 610 -2.58 51.54 -38.43
N PRO A 611 -3.82 51.81 -38.85
CA PRO A 611 -4.99 51.11 -38.29
C PRO A 611 -4.76 49.61 -38.25
N LEU A 612 -5.11 48.98 -37.14
CA LEU A 612 -5.10 47.52 -37.01
C LEU A 612 -6.17 46.93 -37.93
N VAL A 613 -5.86 46.84 -39.20
CA VAL A 613 -6.73 46.14 -40.17
C VAL A 613 -6.18 44.75 -40.32
N ASN A 614 -6.95 43.74 -39.95
CA ASN A 614 -6.58 42.38 -40.24
C ASN A 614 -6.43 42.21 -41.75
N SER A 615 -5.26 41.79 -42.20
CA SER A 615 -5.01 41.47 -43.62
C SER A 615 -5.80 40.22 -44.08
N PHE A 616 -6.34 39.47 -43.17
CA PHE A 616 -7.22 38.32 -43.40
C PHE A 616 -8.60 38.60 -42.82
N GLU A 617 -9.63 38.43 -43.64
CA GLU A 617 -10.99 38.33 -43.17
C GLU A 617 -11.31 36.87 -42.87
N ASP A 618 -11.64 36.60 -41.64
CA ASP A 618 -12.11 35.27 -41.31
C ASP A 618 -13.51 35.00 -41.89
N ILE A 619 -13.80 33.73 -42.12
CA ILE A 619 -15.05 33.33 -42.80
C ILE A 619 -16.32 33.75 -42.04
N SER A 620 -16.23 33.82 -40.68
CA SER A 620 -17.39 34.23 -39.88
C SER A 620 -17.75 35.70 -40.11
N LYS A 621 -16.77 36.60 -40.24
CA LYS A 621 -17.00 38.01 -40.57
C LYS A 621 -17.60 38.19 -41.94
N VAL A 622 -17.12 37.45 -42.96
CA VAL A 622 -17.67 37.49 -44.33
C VAL A 622 -19.12 37.03 -44.32
N ARG A 623 -19.41 35.90 -43.62
CA ARG A 623 -20.79 35.37 -43.52
C ARG A 623 -21.71 36.33 -42.78
N ASN A 624 -21.26 36.90 -41.65
CA ASN A 624 -22.08 37.85 -40.89
C ASN A 624 -22.41 39.10 -41.68
N ARG A 625 -21.51 39.63 -42.51
CA ARG A 625 -21.80 40.78 -43.36
C ARG A 625 -22.74 40.46 -44.49
N ASN A 626 -22.75 39.23 -44.99
CA ASN A 626 -23.63 38.80 -46.08
C ASN A 626 -25.02 38.38 -45.57
N ASP A 627 -25.17 38.15 -44.25
CA ASP A 627 -26.47 37.82 -43.64
C ASP A 627 -27.22 39.08 -43.25
N LYS A 628 -28.32 39.35 -44.00
CA LYS A 628 -29.18 40.50 -43.75
C LYS A 628 -29.90 40.50 -42.39
N ASN A 629 -29.91 39.39 -41.71
CA ASN A 629 -30.54 39.27 -40.37
C ASN A 629 -29.57 39.68 -39.25
N ILE A 630 -28.27 39.83 -39.54
CA ILE A 630 -27.26 40.22 -38.56
C ILE A 630 -27.11 41.75 -38.62
N LEU A 631 -27.42 42.39 -37.49
CA LEU A 631 -27.21 43.82 -37.29
C LEU A 631 -26.00 44.05 -36.42
N PHE A 632 -25.03 44.82 -36.89
CA PHE A 632 -23.87 45.20 -36.09
C PHE A 632 -24.23 46.35 -35.16
N LEU A 633 -23.89 46.23 -33.87
CA LEU A 633 -24.21 47.24 -32.87
C LEU A 633 -23.71 48.66 -33.27
N THR A 634 -22.50 48.75 -33.84
CA THR A 634 -21.96 50.02 -34.33
C THR A 634 -22.70 50.59 -35.55
N ASP A 635 -23.55 49.79 -36.23
CA ASP A 635 -24.40 50.25 -37.29
C ASP A 635 -25.78 50.72 -36.78
N VAL A 636 -26.23 50.12 -35.69
CA VAL A 636 -27.46 50.46 -34.98
C VAL A 636 -27.27 51.71 -34.11
N ASP A 637 -26.17 51.71 -33.33
CA ASP A 637 -25.79 52.81 -32.46
C ASP A 637 -24.54 53.53 -32.97
N THR A 638 -24.79 54.63 -33.69
CA THR A 638 -23.75 55.44 -34.30
C THR A 638 -22.93 56.24 -33.29
N THR A 639 -23.34 56.32 -32.00
CA THR A 639 -22.59 57.03 -30.96
C THR A 639 -21.31 56.21 -30.58
N LEU A 640 -21.26 54.91 -30.90
CA LEU A 640 -20.10 54.05 -30.71
C LEU A 640 -19.04 54.24 -31.81
N ARG A 641 -19.30 55.10 -32.83
CA ARG A 641 -18.35 55.34 -33.91
C ARG A 641 -17.37 56.42 -33.50
N ASP A 642 -16.44 56.09 -32.63
CA ASP A 642 -15.40 56.99 -32.15
C ASP A 642 -14.34 57.28 -33.23
N PHE A 643 -13.31 58.02 -32.85
CA PHE A 643 -12.16 58.31 -33.67
C PHE A 643 -11.55 57.08 -34.31
N TYR A 644 -11.27 56.01 -33.48
CA TYR A 644 -10.63 54.81 -33.98
C TYR A 644 -11.47 53.97 -34.92
N TRP A 645 -12.82 53.96 -34.71
CA TRP A 645 -13.74 53.29 -35.61
C TRP A 645 -13.71 53.98 -37.01
N ARG A 646 -13.69 55.35 -37.07
CA ARG A 646 -13.60 56.11 -38.31
C ARG A 646 -12.22 55.99 -38.93
N TYR A 647 -11.15 56.05 -38.14
CA TYR A 647 -9.78 55.97 -38.60
C TYR A 647 -9.47 54.58 -39.26
N ALA A 648 -9.91 53.51 -38.67
CA ALA A 648 -9.76 52.21 -39.25
C ALA A 648 -10.48 52.03 -40.59
N ARG A 649 -11.49 52.85 -40.91
CA ARG A 649 -12.24 52.83 -42.14
C ARG A 649 -11.82 53.91 -43.12
N GLY A 650 -10.78 54.67 -42.85
CA GLY A 650 -10.28 55.75 -43.68
C GLY A 650 -11.18 56.94 -43.68
N LEU A 651 -12.11 57.10 -42.74
CA LEU A 651 -13.00 58.25 -42.59
C LEU A 651 -12.33 59.40 -41.79
N GLU A 652 -11.19 59.16 -41.23
CA GLU A 652 -10.38 60.18 -40.60
C GLU A 652 -9.01 60.23 -41.31
N PRO A 653 -8.45 61.41 -41.49
CA PRO A 653 -7.18 61.57 -42.21
C PRO A 653 -6.04 60.95 -41.40
N TYR A 654 -5.18 60.20 -42.09
CA TYR A 654 -3.93 59.71 -41.49
C TYR A 654 -2.91 60.83 -41.48
N ASP A 655 -2.56 61.32 -40.29
CA ASP A 655 -1.48 62.24 -40.13
C ASP A 655 -0.16 61.48 -39.81
N SER A 656 0.69 61.39 -40.84
CA SER A 656 2.02 60.73 -40.70
C SER A 656 3.02 61.51 -39.83
N VAL A 657 2.69 62.73 -39.48
CA VAL A 657 3.54 63.57 -38.65
C VAL A 657 3.22 63.51 -37.15
N THR A 658 1.98 63.16 -36.80
CA THR A 658 1.56 63.04 -35.40
C THR A 658 2.24 61.83 -34.76
N ARG A 659 2.96 62.10 -33.74
CA ARG A 659 3.67 61.05 -32.95
C ARG A 659 3.09 60.94 -31.57
N LEU A 660 2.65 59.74 -31.21
CA LEU A 660 2.27 59.42 -29.84
C LEU A 660 3.52 59.41 -28.94
N PRO A 661 3.42 59.94 -27.72
CA PRO A 661 4.50 59.72 -26.77
C PRO A 661 4.72 58.22 -26.61
N MET A 662 5.98 57.81 -26.62
CA MET A 662 6.30 56.41 -26.27
C MET A 662 5.67 56.08 -24.94
N PRO A 663 4.92 54.98 -24.82
CA PRO A 663 4.64 54.49 -23.49
C PRO A 663 6.00 54.36 -22.82
N THR A 664 6.20 55.10 -21.75
CA THR A 664 7.34 54.80 -20.84
C THR A 664 7.16 53.32 -20.49
N SER A 665 8.11 52.46 -20.89
CA SER A 665 8.26 51.19 -20.24
C SER A 665 8.09 51.44 -18.75
N PRO A 666 7.33 50.62 -18.03
CA PRO A 666 7.32 50.74 -16.58
C PRO A 666 8.79 50.88 -16.23
N ALA A 667 9.16 52.07 -15.67
CA ALA A 667 10.54 52.35 -15.32
C ALA A 667 10.97 51.13 -14.50
N MET A 668 12.06 50.48 -14.88
CA MET A 668 12.72 49.58 -13.97
C MET A 668 12.93 50.46 -12.75
N GLU A 669 12.12 50.20 -11.70
CA GLU A 669 12.21 50.97 -10.48
C GLU A 669 13.65 50.84 -10.02
N SER A 670 14.38 51.93 -9.99
CA SER A 670 15.73 51.93 -9.45
C SER A 670 15.58 51.61 -7.99
N LEU A 671 16.23 50.51 -7.56
CA LEU A 671 16.27 50.12 -6.15
C LEU A 671 16.63 51.34 -5.30
N THR A 672 15.91 51.56 -4.23
CA THR A 672 16.28 52.55 -3.22
C THR A 672 17.64 52.17 -2.58
N GLU A 673 18.31 53.07 -1.97
CA GLU A 673 19.59 52.79 -1.32
C GLU A 673 19.41 51.75 -0.19
N GLU A 674 18.29 51.77 0.48
CA GLU A 674 17.93 50.74 1.48
C GLU A 674 17.78 49.34 0.87
N GLU A 675 17.09 49.23 -0.26
CA GLU A 675 16.94 47.97 -1.00
C GLU A 675 18.26 47.51 -1.60
N LYS A 676 19.09 48.38 -2.11
CA LYS A 676 20.45 48.05 -2.56
C LYS A 676 21.28 47.47 -1.42
N ALA A 677 21.23 48.11 -0.25
CA ALA A 677 21.93 47.63 0.96
C ALA A 677 21.39 46.26 1.41
N LYS A 678 20.07 46.07 1.34
CA LYS A 678 19.40 44.82 1.71
C LYS A 678 19.81 43.63 0.82
N TYR A 679 19.94 43.86 -0.50
CA TYR A 679 20.18 42.79 -1.44
C TYR A 679 21.65 42.67 -1.90
N SER A 680 22.50 43.66 -1.59
CA SER A 680 23.91 43.60 -1.92
C SER A 680 24.61 42.37 -1.36
N GLY A 681 25.37 41.68 -2.20
CA GLY A 681 26.11 40.47 -1.79
C GLY A 681 25.26 39.23 -1.61
N MET A 682 23.95 39.29 -1.92
CA MET A 682 23.12 38.06 -1.93
C MET A 682 23.58 37.11 -3.03
N HIS A 683 23.58 35.83 -2.71
CA HIS A 683 23.95 34.74 -3.60
C HIS A 683 22.71 34.16 -4.29
N LEU A 684 22.77 34.12 -5.62
CA LEU A 684 21.68 33.59 -6.45
C LEU A 684 22.10 32.23 -7.03
N TYR A 685 21.22 31.26 -6.93
CA TYR A 685 21.39 29.91 -7.47
C TYR A 685 20.18 29.58 -8.34
N GLU A 686 20.41 29.37 -9.63
CA GLU A 686 19.43 28.73 -10.52
C GLU A 686 19.74 27.25 -10.59
N ILE A 687 18.88 26.43 -10.03
CA ILE A 687 18.97 24.98 -10.15
C ILE A 687 18.13 24.51 -11.33
N ASN A 688 18.69 23.61 -12.12
CA ASN A 688 18.02 22.97 -13.24
C ASN A 688 18.00 21.47 -13.01
N CYS A 689 16.80 20.91 -12.96
CA CYS A 689 16.58 19.50 -12.74
C CYS A 689 15.82 18.85 -13.88
N SER A 690 16.11 17.57 -14.12
CA SER A 690 15.34 16.74 -15.05
C SER A 690 14.80 15.49 -14.37
N ASN A 691 13.59 15.10 -14.76
CA ASN A 691 12.96 13.84 -14.40
C ASN A 691 13.39 12.77 -15.42
N LYS A 692 14.37 11.96 -15.07
CA LYS A 692 14.92 10.88 -15.91
C LYS A 692 14.07 9.61 -15.83
N GLY A 693 13.50 9.33 -14.64
CA GLY A 693 12.75 8.11 -14.38
C GLY A 693 11.31 8.14 -14.90
N GLY A 694 10.70 9.31 -14.92
CA GLY A 694 9.32 9.50 -15.38
C GLY A 694 8.28 9.56 -14.26
N LEU A 695 8.58 9.06 -13.08
CA LEU A 695 7.69 9.20 -11.93
C LEU A 695 7.73 10.64 -11.41
N ILE A 696 6.56 11.22 -11.18
CA ILE A 696 6.44 12.57 -10.61
C ILE A 696 6.61 12.48 -9.09
N MET A 697 7.53 13.31 -8.55
CA MET A 697 7.78 13.46 -7.12
C MET A 697 8.10 14.91 -6.77
N PRO A 698 7.94 15.35 -5.51
CA PRO A 698 8.47 16.61 -5.01
C PRO A 698 9.98 16.68 -5.23
N VAL A 699 10.53 17.89 -5.35
CA VAL A 699 11.98 18.11 -5.44
C VAL A 699 12.45 18.71 -4.12
N ILE A 700 13.13 17.89 -3.33
CA ILE A 700 13.65 18.29 -2.01
C ILE A 700 15.08 18.74 -2.20
N VAL A 701 15.36 20.03 -1.92
CA VAL A 701 16.66 20.65 -2.15
C VAL A 701 17.28 21.05 -0.81
N GLU A 702 18.50 20.62 -0.58
CA GLU A 702 19.28 21.07 0.57
C GLU A 702 20.53 21.83 0.12
N PHE A 703 20.70 23.04 0.65
CA PHE A 703 21.89 23.86 0.51
C PHE A 703 22.75 23.69 1.76
N THR A 704 24.01 23.36 1.59
CA THR A 704 25.02 23.43 2.64
C THR A 704 25.88 24.65 2.40
N PHE A 705 26.01 25.53 3.39
CA PHE A 705 26.74 26.79 3.33
C PHE A 705 28.20 26.65 3.80
N GLU A 706 29.05 27.65 3.50
CA GLU A 706 30.48 27.67 3.90
C GLU A 706 30.68 27.53 5.41
N ASP A 707 29.74 27.99 6.24
CA ASP A 707 29.80 27.88 7.69
C ASP A 707 29.25 26.55 8.25
N GLY A 708 28.89 25.60 7.37
CA GLY A 708 28.35 24.27 7.70
C GLY A 708 26.87 24.28 8.05
N THR A 709 26.20 25.44 8.06
CA THR A 709 24.74 25.47 8.24
C THR A 709 24.02 24.97 6.97
N THR A 710 22.79 24.48 7.12
CA THR A 710 21.99 24.01 5.99
C THR A 710 20.68 24.79 5.87
N MET A 711 20.16 24.85 4.64
CA MET A 711 18.82 25.32 4.32
C MET A 711 18.15 24.24 3.45
N ARG A 712 16.97 23.80 3.84
CA ARG A 712 16.21 22.81 3.13
C ARG A 712 14.90 23.37 2.62
N GLU A 713 14.58 23.08 1.37
CA GLU A 713 13.39 23.51 0.69
C GLU A 713 12.69 22.30 0.05
N ASN A 714 11.39 22.23 0.19
CA ASN A 714 10.56 21.23 -0.47
C ASN A 714 9.76 21.91 -1.59
N ILE A 715 10.10 21.61 -2.83
CA ILE A 715 9.39 22.09 -4.00
C ILE A 715 8.28 21.07 -4.29
N PRO A 716 7.00 21.46 -4.21
CA PRO A 716 5.89 20.53 -4.46
C PRO A 716 5.94 19.93 -5.88
N ALA A 717 5.40 18.71 -6.02
CA ALA A 717 5.35 17.99 -7.27
C ALA A 717 4.69 18.77 -8.42
N GLN A 718 3.84 19.73 -8.10
CA GLN A 718 3.16 20.62 -9.05
C GLN A 718 4.12 21.45 -9.92
N ILE A 719 5.40 21.53 -9.57
CA ILE A 719 6.44 22.16 -10.39
C ILE A 719 6.52 21.52 -11.79
N TRP A 720 6.19 20.22 -11.87
CA TRP A 720 6.22 19.43 -13.10
C TRP A 720 4.98 19.57 -14.00
N ARG A 721 3.92 20.30 -13.58
CA ARG A 721 2.65 20.32 -14.30
C ARG A 721 2.73 20.78 -15.76
N LYS A 722 3.59 21.75 -16.05
CA LYS A 722 3.74 22.28 -17.42
C LYS A 722 4.78 21.55 -18.23
N ASN A 723 5.79 21.03 -17.55
CA ASN A 723 6.84 20.23 -18.16
C ASN A 723 7.24 19.10 -17.20
N GLU A 724 6.85 17.87 -17.54
CA GLU A 724 7.07 16.67 -16.73
C GLU A 724 8.53 16.18 -16.77
N LYS A 725 9.35 16.77 -17.66
CA LYS A 725 10.75 16.34 -17.91
C LYS A 725 11.78 17.27 -17.30
N ASN A 726 11.51 18.58 -17.28
CA ASN A 726 12.51 19.56 -16.87
C ASN A 726 11.87 20.66 -16.03
N MET A 727 12.61 21.11 -15.03
CA MET A 727 12.24 22.28 -14.23
C MET A 727 13.46 23.12 -13.88
N SER A 728 13.23 24.40 -13.64
CA SER A 728 14.24 25.33 -13.11
C SER A 728 13.67 26.13 -11.96
N LYS A 729 14.49 26.45 -10.97
CA LYS A 729 14.10 27.30 -9.85
C LYS A 729 15.27 28.16 -9.38
N VAL A 730 15.00 29.41 -9.06
CA VAL A 730 16.02 30.36 -8.56
C VAL A 730 15.85 30.52 -7.05
N TYR A 731 16.96 30.44 -6.35
CA TYR A 731 17.05 30.71 -4.93
C TYR A 731 17.98 31.89 -4.66
N MET A 732 17.66 32.68 -3.64
CA MET A 732 18.49 33.75 -3.15
C MET A 732 18.84 33.48 -1.68
N THR A 733 20.13 33.52 -1.34
CA THR A 733 20.64 33.23 0.00
C THR A 733 21.60 34.32 0.45
N LYS A 734 21.71 34.51 1.78
CA LYS A 734 22.68 35.40 2.37
C LYS A 734 24.10 34.81 2.44
N LYS A 735 24.19 33.53 2.53
CA LYS A 735 25.43 32.77 2.65
C LYS A 735 25.72 32.04 1.34
N LYS A 736 27.01 31.90 1.03
CA LYS A 736 27.41 31.15 -0.13
C LYS A 736 27.28 29.63 0.13
N ALA A 737 26.60 28.94 -0.76
CA ALA A 737 26.49 27.48 -0.70
C ALA A 737 27.74 26.81 -1.29
N VAL A 738 28.22 25.80 -0.61
CA VAL A 738 29.33 24.94 -1.05
C VAL A 738 28.86 23.61 -1.59
N LYS A 739 27.62 23.21 -1.25
CA LYS A 739 26.97 22.00 -1.76
C LYS A 739 25.47 22.24 -1.91
N ILE A 740 24.90 21.69 -2.98
CA ILE A 740 23.45 21.58 -3.17
C ILE A 740 23.15 20.10 -3.44
N GLN A 741 22.20 19.55 -2.75
CA GLN A 741 21.82 18.15 -2.87
C GLN A 741 20.31 18.00 -3.01
N ILE A 742 19.89 17.13 -3.95
CA ILE A 742 18.50 16.68 -4.09
C ILE A 742 18.30 15.45 -3.20
N ASP A 743 17.17 15.42 -2.51
CA ASP A 743 16.69 14.32 -1.66
C ASP A 743 17.75 13.77 -0.67
N PRO A 744 18.32 14.64 0.21
CA PRO A 744 19.41 14.25 1.10
C PRO A 744 19.04 13.19 2.13
N MET A 745 17.73 13.05 2.45
CA MET A 745 17.21 12.08 3.42
C MET A 745 16.57 10.86 2.75
N ARG A 746 16.67 10.73 1.42
CA ARG A 746 16.17 9.58 0.63
C ARG A 746 14.65 9.37 0.76
N GLU A 747 13.89 10.44 0.61
CA GLU A 747 12.44 10.47 0.87
C GLU A 747 11.58 10.18 -0.36
N THR A 748 12.18 10.13 -1.57
CA THR A 748 11.43 10.01 -2.85
C THR A 748 11.64 8.68 -3.58
N ALA A 749 12.39 7.74 -3.02
CA ALA A 749 12.79 6.48 -3.66
C ALA A 749 13.60 6.68 -4.95
N ASP A 750 14.44 7.71 -5.00
CA ASP A 750 15.31 7.97 -6.15
C ASP A 750 16.25 6.79 -6.40
N ILE A 751 16.25 6.28 -7.65
CA ILE A 751 17.04 5.12 -8.02
C ILE A 751 18.50 5.45 -8.36
N ASN A 752 18.85 6.74 -8.47
CA ASN A 752 20.17 7.18 -8.92
C ASN A 752 20.69 8.41 -8.15
N GLU A 753 21.13 8.23 -6.95
CA GLU A 753 21.65 9.31 -6.09
C GLU A 753 22.96 9.96 -6.61
N SER A 754 23.62 9.36 -7.63
CA SER A 754 24.89 9.89 -8.14
C SER A 754 24.73 11.19 -8.93
N ASN A 755 23.52 11.49 -9.42
CA ASN A 755 23.19 12.69 -10.18
C ASN A 755 22.49 13.78 -9.32
N ASN A 756 22.41 13.59 -8.00
CA ASN A 756 21.65 14.44 -7.06
C ASN A 756 22.48 15.54 -6.38
N THR A 757 23.75 15.69 -6.69
CA THR A 757 24.62 16.58 -5.92
C THR A 757 25.38 17.57 -6.81
N TRP A 758 25.47 18.82 -6.39
CA TRP A 758 26.36 19.83 -6.95
C TRP A 758 27.31 20.37 -5.87
N PRO A 759 28.60 20.56 -6.16
CA PRO A 759 29.31 20.13 -7.37
C PRO A 759 29.23 18.62 -7.55
N GLN A 760 29.11 18.17 -8.79
CA GLN A 760 29.09 16.73 -9.06
C GLN A 760 30.38 16.10 -8.54
N ALA A 761 30.21 15.01 -7.79
CA ALA A 761 31.37 14.20 -7.42
C ALA A 761 32.06 13.68 -8.68
N PRO A 762 33.40 13.67 -8.75
CA PRO A 762 34.07 13.06 -9.87
C PRO A 762 33.58 11.62 -10.04
N GLU A 763 33.13 11.24 -11.23
CA GLU A 763 32.77 9.84 -11.49
C GLU A 763 33.94 8.93 -11.08
N ALA A 764 33.62 7.95 -10.23
CA ALA A 764 34.61 6.93 -9.87
C ALA A 764 35.16 6.31 -11.16
N SER A 765 36.49 6.35 -11.36
CA SER A 765 37.07 5.81 -12.54
C SER A 765 36.60 4.36 -12.75
N LYS A 766 36.44 3.93 -14.01
CA LYS A 766 36.09 2.53 -14.33
C LYS A 766 36.99 1.51 -13.60
N PHE A 767 38.21 1.92 -13.27
CA PHE A 767 39.15 1.14 -12.48
C PHE A 767 38.77 1.07 -11.00
N ALA A 768 38.26 2.14 -10.40
CA ALA A 768 37.77 2.14 -9.03
C ALA A 768 36.49 1.32 -8.90
N ILE A 769 35.59 1.40 -9.88
CA ILE A 769 34.39 0.57 -9.97
C ILE A 769 34.78 -0.91 -10.14
N PHE A 770 35.79 -1.21 -10.94
CA PHE A 770 36.32 -2.57 -11.11
C PHE A 770 36.95 -3.10 -9.82
N LYS A 771 37.71 -2.28 -9.08
CA LYS A 771 38.26 -2.64 -7.76
C LYS A 771 37.17 -2.87 -6.70
N GLY A 772 36.12 -2.06 -6.70
CA GLY A 772 34.95 -2.23 -5.81
C GLY A 772 34.10 -3.46 -6.16
N ARG A 773 34.18 -3.94 -7.42
CA ARG A 773 33.51 -5.15 -7.92
C ARG A 773 34.39 -6.42 -7.89
N MET A 774 35.60 -6.39 -7.34
CA MET A 774 36.28 -7.65 -7.04
C MET A 774 35.33 -8.44 -6.13
N PRO A 775 34.85 -9.61 -6.54
CA PRO A 775 34.16 -10.50 -5.64
C PRO A 775 35.19 -10.76 -4.55
N GLY A 776 34.90 -10.26 -3.36
CA GLY A 776 35.40 -10.92 -2.18
C GLY A 776 35.05 -12.38 -2.42
N GLY A 777 36.07 -13.23 -2.53
CA GLY A 777 35.88 -14.61 -2.89
C GLY A 777 34.68 -15.16 -2.09
N ARG A 778 34.00 -16.15 -2.66
CA ARG A 778 33.13 -17.07 -1.95
C ARG A 778 33.91 -17.70 -0.78
N GLY A 779 34.42 -16.88 0.14
CA GLY A 779 34.69 -17.17 1.50
C GLY A 779 33.32 -17.16 2.15
N GLY A 780 32.90 -18.30 2.64
CA GLY A 780 31.72 -18.40 3.48
C GLY A 780 31.73 -17.23 4.47
N MET A 781 30.59 -16.57 4.67
CA MET A 781 30.44 -15.72 5.83
C MET A 781 31.04 -16.52 7.01
N PRO A 782 31.96 -15.94 7.79
CA PRO A 782 32.32 -16.60 9.02
C PRO A 782 30.97 -16.85 9.72
N GLN A 783 30.71 -18.11 10.05
CA GLN A 783 29.66 -18.42 10.99
C GLN A 783 30.05 -17.70 12.27
N THR A 784 29.68 -16.43 12.39
CA THR A 784 29.68 -15.73 13.67
C THR A 784 28.62 -16.47 14.46
N GLY A 785 29.03 -17.32 15.34
CA GLY A 785 28.16 -18.06 16.22
C GLY A 785 27.15 -17.12 16.84
N ASN A 786 25.92 -17.57 17.02
CA ASN A 786 24.85 -16.81 17.64
C ASN A 786 25.39 -16.10 18.89
N PRO A 787 25.35 -14.75 19.01
CA PRO A 787 25.95 -14.02 20.11
C PRO A 787 25.49 -14.49 21.49
N MET A 788 24.28 -15.00 21.62
CA MET A 788 23.77 -15.60 22.86
C MET A 788 24.55 -16.89 23.24
N GLN A 789 24.87 -17.75 22.28
CA GLN A 789 25.65 -18.98 22.50
C GLN A 789 27.08 -18.65 22.94
N VAL A 790 27.72 -17.68 22.27
CA VAL A 790 29.06 -17.20 22.63
C VAL A 790 29.09 -16.62 24.06
N SER A 791 28.02 -15.88 24.42
CA SER A 791 27.91 -15.31 25.78
C SER A 791 27.69 -16.37 26.85
N GLN A 792 27.01 -17.47 26.57
CA GLN A 792 26.81 -18.59 27.50
C GLN A 792 28.09 -19.42 27.71
N GLN A 793 28.85 -19.66 26.64
CA GLN A 793 30.14 -20.34 26.71
C GLN A 793 31.20 -19.60 27.51
N LYS A 794 31.12 -18.24 27.58
CA LYS A 794 32.04 -17.44 28.43
C LYS A 794 31.66 -17.41 29.91
N LYS A 795 30.50 -17.96 30.30
CA LYS A 795 30.04 -18.03 31.69
C LYS A 795 30.23 -19.43 32.32
N GLN A 796 30.64 -20.42 31.51
CA GLN A 796 31.15 -21.73 31.97
C GLN A 796 32.69 -21.68 32.03
#